data_c5b3ef719ebcbdb01bd0482678b7b775
#
_entry.id   c5b3ef719ebcbdb01bd0482678b7b775
#
_cell.length_a   1.000
_cell.length_b   1.000
_cell.length_c   1.000
_cell.angle_alpha   90.00
_cell.angle_beta   90.00
_cell.angle_gamma   90.00
#
_symmetry.space_group_name_H-M   'P 1'
#
loop_
_entity.id
_entity.type
_entity.pdbx_description
1 polymer ?
#
loop_
_entity_poly.entity_id
_entity_poly.type
_entity_poly.pdbx_seq_one_letter_code
_entity_poly.pdbx_strand_id
1 'polypeptide(L)'
;MGYNGQGEALDLVNNAQAEIYSVTGAEQAEDYVALEVAVGAAIEEIEAARGRDGQMTGIPTGFQGLDQLTNGLHPGQMIVVAARPAMGKALALDTPLPTPTGWTTMGEIQVGDELFDADGRPTRVVAATEVMEGRPCYEVGFSDGSKIIADAEHQWLTETRAARRGTAGASVVTTEQMFRTLTVGAEARANHSVRNAGALQMPEADLPVAPYALGAWLGDGHSAGARITSATDEIPALIARTGLRAQNRGRMLYTIQLLERESLVRSCEVCGAEFVARHPNVRTCGRTCGPKNKGAHPERLSCPDCGMPYSGEAQRCAACYADHGSFTALLRKAGVLGDKHVPAAYLRASEAQRRELLAGLLDTDGTVVKGVGSCQFAVTNKKLADSVYELIVSLGYRCGRTAKRVNGRTEASSTCYILNFSTTDDVFWLERKRALHAQERPADTRRTGQRYVTAIRPIESVPVRCVQVDNDEHLYLAGESMIPTHNSTLALDFARAAAIKHNRPTIFFSLEMGRSEIAMRLMSAEGAVPLQSMRKGSLDSRDWTTIASTRGRINDAPLYIDDSPNMTLVEIRAKCRKLKQRVGLQMVVIDYLQLMTSGKRVESRQQEVSEFSRALKLLAKELQVPVIALSQLNRGPEQRADKKPAISDLRESGSIEQDADMVILLHREAAYEKDSPRAGEADLIVAKHRNGPTDTVTVAFQGHFSRFTDMAPGDFG
;
A
#
# COMPACT_ATOMS: atom_id res chain seq x y z
N MET A 1 33.01 29.02 1.94
CA MET A 1 31.65 28.64 1.45
C MET A 1 30.52 28.92 2.44
N GLY A 2 30.66 28.66 3.72
CA GLY A 2 29.60 28.93 4.72
C GLY A 2 29.21 30.38 4.97
N TYR A 3 30.02 31.35 4.50
CA TYR A 3 29.78 32.79 4.72
C TYR A 3 28.89 33.46 3.63
N ASN A 4 28.67 32.84 2.48
CA ASN A 4 28.02 33.49 1.35
C ASN A 4 26.53 33.14 1.15
N GLY A 5 25.94 32.28 1.99
CA GLY A 5 24.48 32.04 2.02
C GLY A 5 23.81 31.59 0.71
N GLN A 6 24.58 31.10 -0.28
CA GLN A 6 24.09 30.60 -1.54
C GLN A 6 24.17 29.08 -1.61
N GLY A 7 23.02 28.40 -1.56
CA GLY A 7 22.87 26.95 -1.69
C GLY A 7 21.96 26.37 -0.60
N GLU A 8 21.31 25.24 -0.91
CA GLU A 8 20.55 24.50 0.12
C GLU A 8 21.50 23.98 1.22
N ALA A 9 21.06 23.98 2.49
CA ALA A 9 21.88 23.58 3.62
C ALA A 9 22.49 22.17 3.45
N LEU A 10 21.79 21.28 2.76
CA LEU A 10 22.25 19.90 2.46
C LEU A 10 23.42 19.91 1.47
N ASP A 11 23.39 20.77 0.46
CA ASP A 11 24.46 20.90 -0.52
C ASP A 11 25.73 21.49 0.10
N LEU A 12 25.60 22.43 1.03
CA LEU A 12 26.71 22.98 1.77
C LEU A 12 27.37 21.95 2.67
N VAL A 13 26.59 21.12 3.35
CA VAL A 13 27.11 20.03 4.20
C VAL A 13 27.80 18.97 3.35
N ASN A 14 27.20 18.56 2.24
CA ASN A 14 27.76 17.54 1.33
C ASN A 14 29.08 18.04 0.68
N ASN A 15 29.13 19.31 0.27
CA ASN A 15 30.34 19.90 -0.30
C ASN A 15 31.43 20.09 0.74
N ALA A 16 31.08 20.52 1.96
CA ALA A 16 32.04 20.63 3.08
C ALA A 16 32.61 19.25 3.47
N GLN A 17 31.77 18.22 3.52
CA GLN A 17 32.21 16.85 3.75
C GLN A 17 33.13 16.35 2.63
N ALA A 18 32.80 16.62 1.36
CA ALA A 18 33.64 16.24 0.23
C ALA A 18 35.02 16.93 0.26
N GLU A 19 35.07 18.22 0.62
CA GLU A 19 36.34 18.96 0.78
C GLU A 19 37.15 18.46 1.99
N ILE A 20 36.52 18.19 3.12
CA ILE A 20 37.22 17.58 4.28
C ILE A 20 37.79 16.21 3.91
N TYR A 21 37.05 15.40 3.18
CA TYR A 21 37.52 14.10 2.73
C TYR A 21 38.65 14.20 1.68
N SER A 22 38.68 15.24 0.85
CA SER A 22 39.78 15.47 -0.11
C SER A 22 41.08 15.84 0.59
N VAL A 23 41.00 16.57 1.73
CA VAL A 23 42.19 16.92 2.54
C VAL A 23 42.73 15.71 3.28
N THR A 24 41.86 14.83 3.81
CA THR A 24 42.32 13.60 4.49
C THR A 24 42.82 12.51 3.51
N GLY A 25 42.46 12.60 2.22
CA GLY A 25 42.97 11.69 1.17
C GLY A 25 44.33 12.07 0.60
N ALA A 26 44.82 13.28 0.90
CA ALA A 26 46.11 13.76 0.35
C ALA A 26 47.37 13.23 1.07
N GLU A 27 47.20 12.51 2.19
CA GLU A 27 48.32 11.88 2.93
C GLU A 27 48.52 10.37 2.60
N GLN A 28 47.88 9.83 1.57
CA GLN A 28 48.13 8.43 1.19
C GLN A 28 49.30 8.32 0.21
N ALA A 29 50.32 7.63 0.71
CA ALA A 29 51.49 7.13 0.05
C ALA A 29 51.24 6.62 -1.39
N GLU A 30 52.30 6.67 -2.19
CA GLU A 30 52.46 6.16 -3.53
C GLU A 30 51.61 4.92 -3.83
N ASP A 31 50.61 5.07 -4.70
CA ASP A 31 49.61 4.04 -5.08
C ASP A 31 50.20 2.92 -5.96
N TYR A 32 51.54 2.87 -6.12
CA TYR A 32 52.25 1.83 -6.93
C TYR A 32 53.16 1.01 -6.03
N VAL A 33 53.13 -0.28 -6.26
CA VAL A 33 53.96 -1.28 -5.58
C VAL A 33 54.85 -1.93 -6.61
N ALA A 34 56.13 -2.08 -6.28
CA ALA A 34 57.07 -2.80 -7.15
C ALA A 34 56.56 -4.24 -7.42
N LEU A 35 56.70 -4.73 -8.64
CA LEU A 35 56.27 -6.06 -9.03
C LEU A 35 56.82 -7.16 -8.11
N GLU A 36 58.05 -7.02 -7.66
CA GLU A 36 58.70 -7.94 -6.70
C GLU A 36 57.88 -8.10 -5.39
N VAL A 37 57.39 -7.01 -4.84
CA VAL A 37 56.54 -7.00 -3.61
C VAL A 37 55.19 -7.62 -3.91
N ALA A 38 54.57 -7.30 -5.06
CA ALA A 38 53.32 -7.87 -5.50
C ALA A 38 53.39 -9.38 -5.74
N VAL A 39 54.50 -9.86 -6.33
CA VAL A 39 54.76 -11.29 -6.54
C VAL A 39 54.99 -12.01 -5.22
N GLY A 40 55.71 -11.38 -4.25
CA GLY A 40 55.88 -11.93 -2.90
C GLY A 40 54.54 -12.16 -2.21
N ALA A 41 53.70 -11.15 -2.21
CA ALA A 41 52.36 -11.25 -1.65
C ALA A 41 51.49 -12.32 -2.34
N ALA A 42 51.56 -12.45 -3.66
CA ALA A 42 50.85 -13.48 -4.41
C ALA A 42 51.36 -14.90 -4.09
N ILE A 43 52.65 -15.10 -3.86
CA ILE A 43 53.21 -16.38 -3.44
C ILE A 43 52.75 -16.74 -2.02
N GLU A 44 52.75 -15.79 -1.09
CA GLU A 44 52.24 -15.99 0.26
C GLU A 44 50.75 -16.39 0.25
N GLU A 45 49.94 -15.79 -0.64
CA GLU A 45 48.52 -16.15 -0.82
C GLU A 45 48.37 -17.56 -1.40
N ILE A 46 49.18 -17.97 -2.35
CA ILE A 46 49.20 -19.32 -2.93
C ILE A 46 49.63 -20.37 -1.86
N GLU A 47 50.66 -20.06 -1.07
CA GLU A 47 51.12 -20.95 -0.01
C GLU A 47 50.08 -21.08 1.10
N ALA A 48 49.43 -19.98 1.48
CA ALA A 48 48.31 -19.97 2.43
C ALA A 48 47.11 -20.77 1.91
N ALA A 49 46.82 -20.74 0.61
CA ALA A 49 45.78 -21.55 -0.02
C ALA A 49 46.13 -23.04 -0.01
N ARG A 50 47.41 -23.39 -0.26
CA ARG A 50 47.91 -24.77 -0.24
C ARG A 50 47.85 -25.42 1.14
N GLY A 51 48.06 -24.62 2.22
CA GLY A 51 48.02 -25.09 3.61
C GLY A 51 46.62 -25.34 4.16
N ARG A 52 45.55 -25.02 3.43
CA ARG A 52 44.17 -25.09 3.90
C ARG A 52 43.38 -26.30 3.45
N ASP A 53 44.03 -27.32 2.85
CA ASP A 53 43.43 -28.62 2.49
C ASP A 53 41.99 -28.51 1.89
N GLY A 54 41.82 -27.69 0.84
CA GLY A 54 40.53 -27.52 0.17
C GLY A 54 39.51 -26.62 0.89
N GLN A 55 39.89 -25.90 1.95
CA GLN A 55 39.02 -24.93 2.59
C GLN A 55 38.87 -23.67 1.73
N MET A 56 37.62 -23.22 1.56
CA MET A 56 37.22 -22.01 0.83
C MET A 56 37.94 -20.77 1.36
N THR A 57 38.45 -19.94 0.46
CA THR A 57 39.21 -18.74 0.79
C THR A 57 38.32 -17.48 0.87
N GLY A 58 37.23 -17.46 0.11
CA GLY A 58 36.24 -16.37 0.10
C GLY A 58 35.18 -16.50 1.19
N ILE A 59 34.28 -15.53 1.26
CA ILE A 59 33.08 -15.57 2.12
C ILE A 59 32.07 -16.53 1.49
N PRO A 60 31.59 -17.54 2.23
CA PRO A 60 30.61 -18.49 1.72
C PRO A 60 29.31 -17.83 1.32
N THR A 61 28.77 -18.22 0.16
CA THR A 61 27.45 -17.74 -0.32
C THR A 61 26.30 -18.45 0.35
N GLY A 62 26.56 -19.66 0.89
CA GLY A 62 25.56 -20.55 1.48
C GLY A 62 24.96 -21.52 0.49
N PHE A 63 25.43 -21.54 -0.76
CA PHE A 63 25.07 -22.48 -1.82
C PHE A 63 26.30 -23.24 -2.27
N GLN A 64 26.32 -24.55 -1.99
CA GLN A 64 27.51 -25.38 -2.18
C GLN A 64 28.04 -25.35 -3.63
N GLY A 65 27.13 -25.44 -4.63
CA GLY A 65 27.53 -25.40 -6.03
C GLY A 65 28.12 -24.02 -6.42
N LEU A 66 27.56 -22.93 -5.90
CA LEU A 66 28.09 -21.59 -6.16
C LEU A 66 29.44 -21.38 -5.45
N ASP A 67 29.58 -21.89 -4.24
CA ASP A 67 30.82 -21.81 -3.46
C ASP A 67 31.94 -22.64 -4.10
N GLN A 68 31.65 -23.80 -4.69
CA GLN A 68 32.60 -24.60 -5.47
C GLN A 68 33.04 -23.87 -6.75
N LEU A 69 32.10 -23.18 -7.43
CA LEU A 69 32.39 -22.45 -8.66
C LEU A 69 33.24 -21.19 -8.43
N THR A 70 32.97 -20.48 -7.32
CA THR A 70 33.58 -19.16 -7.07
C THR A 70 34.66 -19.17 -6.01
N ASN A 71 34.85 -20.27 -5.30
CA ASN A 71 35.66 -20.37 -4.07
C ASN A 71 35.25 -19.34 -3.01
N GLY A 72 33.95 -18.98 -2.96
CA GLY A 72 33.37 -17.93 -2.14
C GLY A 72 33.55 -16.53 -2.72
N LEU A 73 33.08 -15.53 -2.01
CA LEU A 73 33.14 -14.11 -2.40
C LEU A 73 34.40 -13.46 -1.86
N HIS A 74 35.24 -12.91 -2.75
CA HIS A 74 36.57 -12.41 -2.40
C HIS A 74 36.59 -10.90 -2.07
N PRO A 75 37.51 -10.46 -1.22
CA PRO A 75 37.72 -9.04 -0.92
C PRO A 75 37.93 -8.20 -2.18
N GLY A 76 37.42 -6.99 -2.22
CA GLY A 76 37.57 -6.06 -3.34
C GLY A 76 36.69 -6.37 -4.56
N GLN A 77 35.89 -7.44 -4.52
CA GLN A 77 34.96 -7.78 -5.59
C GLN A 77 33.64 -7.01 -5.47
N MET A 78 33.10 -6.58 -6.60
CA MET A 78 31.73 -6.14 -6.77
C MET A 78 30.93 -7.24 -7.47
N ILE A 79 29.94 -7.77 -6.78
CA ILE A 79 29.05 -8.82 -7.24
C ILE A 79 27.69 -8.21 -7.54
N VAL A 80 27.17 -8.41 -8.73
CA VAL A 80 25.82 -7.99 -9.09
C VAL A 80 24.92 -9.20 -9.16
N VAL A 81 23.85 -9.19 -8.37
CA VAL A 81 22.80 -10.21 -8.43
C VAL A 81 21.59 -9.58 -9.08
N ALA A 82 21.18 -10.08 -10.23
CA ALA A 82 20.12 -9.49 -11.00
C ALA A 82 18.97 -10.47 -11.27
N ALA A 83 17.74 -9.97 -11.12
CA ALA A 83 16.52 -10.71 -11.39
C ALA A 83 15.51 -9.83 -12.13
N ARG A 84 14.54 -10.47 -12.77
CA ARG A 84 13.39 -9.75 -13.30
C ARG A 84 12.53 -9.21 -12.13
N PRO A 85 12.07 -7.95 -12.20
CA PRO A 85 11.11 -7.44 -11.24
C PRO A 85 9.82 -8.26 -11.29
N ALA A 86 9.20 -8.46 -10.12
CA ALA A 86 7.84 -8.99 -9.99
C ALA A 86 7.56 -10.25 -10.86
N MET A 87 8.44 -11.23 -10.85
CA MET A 87 8.19 -12.50 -11.55
C MET A 87 6.91 -13.13 -10.98
N GLY A 88 5.75 -12.87 -11.65
CA GLY A 88 4.49 -13.52 -11.35
C GLY A 88 3.47 -12.76 -10.48
N LYS A 89 3.19 -11.45 -10.69
CA LYS A 89 2.29 -10.70 -9.79
C LYS A 89 1.39 -9.66 -10.46
N ALA A 90 1.02 -9.86 -11.71
CA ALA A 90 0.33 -8.85 -12.50
C ALA A 90 -1.19 -8.96 -12.47
N LEU A 91 -1.88 -7.82 -12.53
CA LEU A 91 -3.31 -7.65 -12.68
C LEU A 91 -3.63 -7.04 -14.04
N ALA A 92 -4.86 -7.24 -14.55
CA ALA A 92 -5.33 -6.63 -15.80
C ALA A 92 -5.28 -5.10 -15.74
N LEU A 93 -5.02 -4.45 -16.88
CA LEU A 93 -4.82 -2.99 -16.95
C LEU A 93 -6.04 -2.18 -16.51
N ASP A 94 -7.23 -2.72 -16.73
CA ASP A 94 -8.50 -2.11 -16.34
C ASP A 94 -8.87 -2.33 -14.87
N THR A 95 -8.05 -3.06 -14.11
CA THR A 95 -8.28 -3.26 -12.67
C THR A 95 -8.27 -1.91 -11.95
N PRO A 96 -9.39 -1.50 -11.34
CA PRO A 96 -9.45 -0.24 -10.61
C PRO A 96 -8.64 -0.32 -9.32
N LEU A 97 -7.93 0.76 -9.02
CA LEU A 97 -7.10 0.92 -7.83
C LEU A 97 -7.57 2.14 -7.03
N PRO A 98 -7.92 2.00 -5.73
CA PRO A 98 -8.31 3.11 -4.89
C PRO A 98 -7.07 3.96 -4.53
N THR A 99 -7.23 5.30 -4.65
CA THR A 99 -6.20 6.28 -4.30
C THR A 99 -6.74 7.30 -3.29
N PRO A 100 -5.88 8.05 -2.59
CA PRO A 100 -6.31 9.15 -1.73
C PRO A 100 -7.11 10.25 -2.46
N THR A 101 -6.95 10.38 -3.77
CA THR A 101 -7.64 11.39 -4.59
C THR A 101 -8.84 10.86 -5.37
N GLY A 102 -9.09 9.54 -5.33
CA GLY A 102 -10.21 8.93 -6.06
C GLY A 102 -9.88 7.51 -6.53
N TRP A 103 -9.99 7.27 -7.82
CA TRP A 103 -9.67 5.99 -8.47
C TRP A 103 -8.71 6.19 -9.62
N THR A 104 -7.85 5.22 -9.83
CA THR A 104 -7.04 5.04 -11.03
C THR A 104 -7.16 3.59 -11.51
N THR A 105 -6.47 3.23 -12.58
CA THR A 105 -6.40 1.84 -13.05
C THR A 105 -4.97 1.31 -13.00
N MET A 106 -4.81 -0.01 -13.04
CA MET A 106 -3.50 -0.64 -13.12
C MET A 106 -2.70 -0.18 -14.36
N GLY A 107 -3.39 0.21 -15.43
CA GLY A 107 -2.76 0.74 -16.66
C GLY A 107 -2.24 2.17 -16.50
N GLU A 108 -2.94 3.00 -15.72
CA GLU A 108 -2.65 4.44 -15.59
C GLU A 108 -1.71 4.77 -14.43
N ILE A 109 -1.66 3.92 -13.39
CA ILE A 109 -0.84 4.14 -12.19
C ILE A 109 0.65 4.33 -12.52
N GLN A 110 1.31 5.29 -11.88
CA GLN A 110 2.71 5.63 -12.09
C GLN A 110 3.52 5.50 -10.80
N VAL A 111 4.85 5.43 -10.95
CA VAL A 111 5.77 5.50 -9.80
C VAL A 111 5.67 6.88 -9.17
N GLY A 112 5.50 6.91 -7.85
CA GLY A 112 5.28 8.12 -7.06
C GLY A 112 3.83 8.35 -6.67
N ASP A 113 2.85 7.70 -7.35
CA ASP A 113 1.43 7.75 -6.96
C ASP A 113 1.20 7.03 -5.63
N GLU A 114 0.10 7.36 -4.96
CA GLU A 114 -0.30 6.73 -3.70
C GLU A 114 -1.48 5.79 -3.92
N LEU A 115 -1.37 4.60 -3.34
CA LEU A 115 -2.43 3.61 -3.16
C LEU A 115 -2.76 3.46 -1.68
N PHE A 116 -3.55 2.45 -1.32
CA PHE A 116 -3.79 2.06 0.07
C PHE A 116 -3.25 0.65 0.34
N ASP A 117 -2.65 0.46 1.52
CA ASP A 117 -2.23 -0.85 2.03
C ASP A 117 -3.44 -1.67 2.55
N ALA A 118 -3.17 -2.89 3.04
CA ALA A 118 -4.21 -3.77 3.57
C ALA A 118 -4.91 -3.22 4.83
N ASP A 119 -4.25 -2.35 5.60
CA ASP A 119 -4.82 -1.69 6.78
C ASP A 119 -5.53 -0.36 6.45
N GLY A 120 -5.56 0.01 5.17
CA GLY A 120 -6.20 1.23 4.68
C GLY A 120 -5.34 2.49 4.79
N ARG A 121 -4.03 2.38 5.05
CA ARG A 121 -3.10 3.51 5.10
C ARG A 121 -2.60 3.85 3.70
N PRO A 122 -2.35 5.14 3.39
CA PRO A 122 -1.68 5.50 2.15
C PRO A 122 -0.30 4.84 2.05
N THR A 123 0.03 4.29 0.87
CA THR A 123 1.30 3.67 0.53
C THR A 123 1.71 4.09 -0.88
N ARG A 124 2.99 4.38 -1.08
CA ARG A 124 3.49 4.91 -2.34
C ARG A 124 3.90 3.80 -3.30
N VAL A 125 3.62 3.99 -4.58
CA VAL A 125 4.13 3.15 -5.65
C VAL A 125 5.59 3.48 -5.91
N VAL A 126 6.49 2.53 -5.62
CA VAL A 126 7.95 2.70 -5.79
C VAL A 126 8.47 2.10 -7.09
N ALA A 127 7.74 1.15 -7.66
CA ALA A 127 8.04 0.58 -8.98
C ALA A 127 6.76 0.15 -9.71
N ALA A 128 6.77 0.21 -11.04
CA ALA A 128 5.73 -0.30 -11.90
C ALA A 128 6.36 -1.02 -13.09
N THR A 129 5.85 -2.20 -13.45
CA THR A 129 6.29 -2.89 -14.66
C THR A 129 5.70 -2.18 -15.88
N GLU A 130 6.22 -2.45 -17.04
CA GLU A 130 5.48 -2.18 -18.26
C GLU A 130 4.34 -3.18 -18.44
N VAL A 131 3.50 -2.96 -19.44
CA VAL A 131 2.41 -3.86 -19.78
C VAL A 131 2.97 -5.20 -20.28
N MET A 132 2.46 -6.31 -19.74
CA MET A 132 2.81 -7.68 -20.13
C MET A 132 1.65 -8.30 -20.90
N GLU A 133 1.94 -8.89 -22.06
CA GLU A 133 0.97 -9.59 -22.92
C GLU A 133 1.30 -11.09 -23.00
N GLY A 134 0.35 -11.91 -23.43
CA GLY A 134 0.54 -13.35 -23.65
C GLY A 134 0.64 -14.17 -22.36
N ARG A 135 0.40 -13.58 -21.18
CA ARG A 135 0.43 -14.32 -19.91
C ARG A 135 -0.89 -15.04 -19.68
N PRO A 136 -0.88 -16.26 -19.15
CA PRO A 136 -2.11 -16.94 -18.76
C PRO A 136 -2.86 -16.16 -17.68
N CYS A 137 -4.12 -15.83 -17.92
CA CYS A 137 -4.95 -15.02 -17.03
C CYS A 137 -6.14 -15.80 -16.50
N TYR A 138 -6.59 -15.41 -15.33
CA TYR A 138 -7.75 -16.00 -14.64
C TYR A 138 -8.66 -14.92 -14.10
N GLU A 139 -9.97 -15.14 -14.24
CA GLU A 139 -10.99 -14.40 -13.50
C GLU A 139 -11.13 -15.05 -12.12
N VAL A 140 -10.77 -14.34 -11.07
CA VAL A 140 -10.91 -14.75 -9.66
C VAL A 140 -12.17 -14.13 -9.10
N GLY A 141 -13.17 -14.96 -8.78
CA GLY A 141 -14.47 -14.57 -8.24
C GLY A 141 -14.55 -14.79 -6.72
N PHE A 142 -15.10 -13.82 -6.01
CA PHE A 142 -15.23 -13.81 -4.55
C PHE A 142 -16.68 -13.95 -4.07
N SER A 143 -16.86 -14.28 -2.78
CA SER A 143 -18.16 -14.55 -2.15
C SER A 143 -19.09 -13.34 -2.04
N ASP A 144 -18.62 -12.14 -2.27
CA ASP A 144 -19.41 -10.91 -2.36
C ASP A 144 -19.84 -10.58 -3.80
N GLY A 145 -19.46 -11.42 -4.77
CA GLY A 145 -19.72 -11.24 -6.19
C GLY A 145 -18.68 -10.40 -6.92
N SER A 146 -17.66 -9.90 -6.23
CA SER A 146 -16.55 -9.18 -6.84
C SER A 146 -15.66 -10.12 -7.66
N LYS A 147 -14.96 -9.55 -8.66
CA LYS A 147 -14.06 -10.25 -9.56
C LYS A 147 -12.80 -9.44 -9.78
N ILE A 148 -11.65 -10.12 -9.89
CA ILE A 148 -10.38 -9.53 -10.30
C ILE A 148 -9.78 -10.44 -11.36
N ILE A 149 -9.26 -9.85 -12.44
CA ILE A 149 -8.47 -10.56 -13.44
C ILE A 149 -7.00 -10.45 -13.05
N ALA A 150 -6.40 -11.61 -12.81
CA ALA A 150 -5.01 -11.74 -12.39
C ALA A 150 -4.28 -12.74 -13.28
N ASP A 151 -2.99 -12.55 -13.47
CA ASP A 151 -2.18 -13.57 -14.10
C ASP A 151 -2.03 -14.79 -13.19
N ALA A 152 -1.59 -15.90 -13.76
CA ALA A 152 -1.43 -17.16 -13.06
C ALA A 152 -0.50 -17.10 -11.86
N GLU A 153 0.56 -16.32 -11.96
CA GLU A 153 1.60 -16.16 -10.94
C GLU A 153 1.25 -15.07 -9.92
N HIS A 154 0.15 -14.35 -10.14
CA HIS A 154 -0.28 -13.32 -9.20
C HIS A 154 -0.48 -13.90 -7.80
N GLN A 155 0.13 -13.27 -6.81
CA GLN A 155 0.17 -13.79 -5.45
C GLN A 155 -0.94 -13.19 -4.58
N TRP A 156 -1.54 -14.05 -3.79
CA TRP A 156 -2.61 -13.74 -2.86
C TRP A 156 -2.22 -14.21 -1.46
N LEU A 157 -2.40 -13.34 -0.49
CA LEU A 157 -2.33 -13.74 0.92
C LEU A 157 -3.66 -14.40 1.30
N THR A 158 -3.69 -15.74 1.36
CA THR A 158 -4.94 -16.48 1.63
C THR A 158 -4.90 -17.29 2.91
N GLU A 159 -6.07 -17.48 3.51
CA GLU A 159 -6.32 -18.46 4.53
C GLU A 159 -7.06 -19.66 3.93
N THR A 160 -6.47 -20.85 4.04
CA THR A 160 -7.13 -22.11 3.68
C THR A 160 -8.14 -22.49 4.76
N ARG A 161 -8.98 -23.49 4.48
CA ARG A 161 -9.91 -24.04 5.50
C ARG A 161 -9.17 -24.56 6.75
N ALA A 162 -7.98 -25.13 6.57
CA ALA A 162 -7.11 -25.58 7.67
C ALA A 162 -6.63 -24.36 8.50
N ALA A 163 -6.20 -23.29 7.82
CA ALA A 163 -5.78 -22.06 8.48
C ALA A 163 -6.91 -21.44 9.31
N ARG A 164 -8.10 -21.33 8.75
CA ARG A 164 -9.27 -20.80 9.48
C ARG A 164 -9.72 -21.66 10.67
N ARG A 165 -9.33 -22.94 10.71
CA ARG A 165 -9.57 -23.86 11.86
C ARG A 165 -8.45 -23.85 12.89
N GLY A 166 -7.37 -23.09 12.64
CA GLY A 166 -6.21 -23.03 13.53
C GLY A 166 -5.23 -24.19 13.39
N THR A 167 -5.36 -25.04 12.34
CA THR A 167 -4.46 -26.14 12.09
C THR A 167 -3.35 -25.81 11.08
N ALA A 168 -3.37 -24.61 10.50
CA ALA A 168 -2.34 -24.06 9.61
C ALA A 168 -2.33 -22.54 9.68
N GLY A 169 -1.27 -21.88 9.18
CA GLY A 169 -1.21 -20.44 8.98
C GLY A 169 -1.83 -20.00 7.66
N ALA A 170 -2.06 -18.69 7.49
CA ALA A 170 -2.30 -18.14 6.16
C ALA A 170 -1.03 -18.27 5.30
N SER A 171 -1.20 -18.36 3.98
CA SER A 171 -0.08 -18.57 3.06
C SER A 171 -0.23 -17.69 1.82
N VAL A 172 0.91 -17.23 1.29
CA VAL A 172 0.95 -16.62 -0.04
C VAL A 172 0.90 -17.75 -1.06
N VAL A 173 -0.09 -17.71 -1.93
CA VAL A 173 -0.29 -18.68 -3.00
C VAL A 173 -0.54 -17.95 -4.32
N THR A 174 -0.15 -18.57 -5.43
CA THR A 174 -0.43 -18.00 -6.76
C THR A 174 -1.89 -18.23 -7.15
N THR A 175 -2.37 -17.47 -8.14
CA THR A 175 -3.72 -17.66 -8.70
C THR A 175 -3.90 -19.09 -9.18
N GLU A 176 -2.88 -19.67 -9.83
CA GLU A 176 -2.92 -21.03 -10.29
C GLU A 176 -2.95 -22.05 -9.15
N GLN A 177 -2.14 -21.87 -8.12
CA GLN A 177 -2.21 -22.75 -6.94
C GLN A 177 -3.59 -22.70 -6.28
N MET A 178 -4.22 -21.53 -6.21
CA MET A 178 -5.60 -21.41 -5.74
C MET A 178 -6.58 -22.13 -6.67
N PHE A 179 -6.39 -22.05 -7.99
CA PHE A 179 -7.22 -22.75 -8.97
C PHE A 179 -7.19 -24.28 -8.76
N ARG A 180 -5.98 -24.85 -8.59
CA ARG A 180 -5.80 -26.28 -8.35
C ARG A 180 -6.36 -26.75 -7.01
N THR A 181 -6.44 -25.88 -6.01
CA THR A 181 -6.86 -26.18 -4.64
C THR A 181 -8.10 -25.41 -4.19
N LEU A 182 -8.96 -25.00 -5.15
CA LEU A 182 -10.10 -24.11 -4.92
C LEU A 182 -11.07 -24.63 -3.88
N THR A 183 -11.31 -25.93 -3.88
CA THR A 183 -12.26 -26.59 -2.98
C THR A 183 -11.60 -27.70 -2.18
N VAL A 184 -12.16 -28.02 -1.01
CA VAL A 184 -11.65 -29.07 -0.12
C VAL A 184 -12.79 -29.90 0.49
N GLY A 185 -12.54 -31.21 0.63
CA GLY A 185 -13.44 -32.21 1.20
C GLY A 185 -14.56 -32.64 0.24
N ALA A 186 -15.29 -33.71 0.62
CA ALA A 186 -16.34 -34.31 -0.22
C ALA A 186 -17.50 -33.36 -0.57
N GLU A 187 -17.70 -32.30 0.23
CA GLU A 187 -18.73 -31.29 0.02
C GLU A 187 -18.24 -30.10 -0.85
N ALA A 188 -17.08 -30.20 -1.48
CA ALA A 188 -16.48 -29.16 -2.33
C ALA A 188 -16.53 -27.73 -1.70
N ARG A 189 -16.25 -27.62 -0.41
CA ARG A 189 -16.28 -26.31 0.29
C ARG A 189 -15.12 -25.42 -0.13
N ALA A 190 -15.37 -24.12 -0.23
CA ALA A 190 -14.34 -23.12 -0.57
C ALA A 190 -13.12 -23.23 0.37
N ASN A 191 -11.94 -23.45 -0.22
CA ASN A 191 -10.69 -23.64 0.50
C ASN A 191 -10.03 -22.32 0.86
N HIS A 192 -9.97 -21.36 -0.06
CA HIS A 192 -9.24 -20.11 0.09
C HIS A 192 -10.16 -18.95 0.50
N SER A 193 -9.63 -18.07 1.33
CA SER A 193 -10.24 -16.77 1.63
C SER A 193 -9.15 -15.70 1.78
N VAL A 194 -9.47 -14.46 1.42
CA VAL A 194 -8.64 -13.28 1.59
C VAL A 194 -9.26 -12.43 2.70
N ARG A 195 -8.43 -11.85 3.59
CA ARG A 195 -8.88 -10.92 4.62
C ARG A 195 -9.46 -9.66 3.98
N ASN A 196 -10.51 -9.08 4.59
CA ASN A 196 -10.97 -7.75 4.19
C ASN A 196 -9.90 -6.70 4.51
N ALA A 197 -9.87 -5.63 3.73
CA ALA A 197 -9.06 -4.45 4.04
C ALA A 197 -9.52 -3.79 5.35
N GLY A 198 -8.65 -3.03 5.98
CA GLY A 198 -9.01 -2.07 7.02
C GLY A 198 -9.81 -0.90 6.44
N ALA A 199 -10.41 -0.08 7.32
CA ALA A 199 -11.01 1.18 6.89
C ALA A 199 -9.94 2.12 6.35
N LEU A 200 -10.18 2.77 5.20
CA LEU A 200 -9.24 3.73 4.62
C LEU A 200 -8.93 4.85 5.63
N GLN A 201 -7.67 5.14 5.86
CA GLN A 201 -7.23 6.14 6.82
C GLN A 201 -6.94 7.46 6.08
N MET A 202 -7.90 8.37 6.18
CA MET A 202 -7.82 9.69 5.55
C MET A 202 -7.92 10.79 6.62
N PRO A 203 -7.33 11.97 6.39
CA PRO A 203 -7.46 13.11 7.29
C PRO A 203 -8.92 13.61 7.33
N GLU A 204 -9.22 14.38 8.37
CA GLU A 204 -10.50 15.09 8.45
C GLU A 204 -10.62 16.10 7.31
N ALA A 205 -11.77 16.06 6.61
CA ALA A 205 -12.05 16.92 5.48
C ALA A 205 -13.01 18.05 5.88
N ASP A 206 -12.79 19.26 5.34
CA ASP A 206 -13.74 20.37 5.44
C ASP A 206 -14.90 20.14 4.45
N LEU A 207 -16.02 19.66 4.96
CA LEU A 207 -17.17 19.25 4.18
C LEU A 207 -18.28 20.29 4.23
N PRO A 208 -18.91 20.64 3.09
CA PRO A 208 -19.93 21.68 3.04
C PRO A 208 -21.18 21.35 3.84
N VAL A 209 -21.48 20.06 4.02
CA VAL A 209 -22.64 19.56 4.79
C VAL A 209 -22.14 18.54 5.80
N ALA A 210 -22.63 18.62 7.05
CA ALA A 210 -22.33 17.62 8.06
C ALA A 210 -22.65 16.19 7.55
N PRO A 211 -21.75 15.21 7.68
CA PRO A 211 -21.86 13.91 7.03
C PRO A 211 -23.17 13.18 7.32
N TYR A 212 -23.59 13.11 8.59
CA TYR A 212 -24.86 12.48 8.95
C TYR A 212 -26.07 13.15 8.28
N ALA A 213 -26.12 14.49 8.28
CA ALA A 213 -27.22 15.23 7.67
C ALA A 213 -27.28 15.03 6.15
N LEU A 214 -26.13 14.96 5.48
CA LEU A 214 -26.07 14.61 4.08
C LEU A 214 -26.57 13.19 3.83
N GLY A 215 -26.12 12.20 4.62
CA GLY A 215 -26.54 10.81 4.52
C GLY A 215 -28.06 10.68 4.67
N ALA A 216 -28.62 11.28 5.68
CA ALA A 216 -30.07 11.29 5.92
C ALA A 216 -30.83 11.97 4.76
N TRP A 217 -30.31 13.06 4.20
CA TRP A 217 -30.92 13.72 3.04
C TRP A 217 -30.77 12.89 1.75
N LEU A 218 -29.66 12.20 1.54
CA LEU A 218 -29.48 11.32 0.38
C LEU A 218 -30.48 10.16 0.37
N GLY A 219 -30.86 9.62 1.53
CA GLY A 219 -31.95 8.66 1.66
C GLY A 219 -33.31 9.33 1.44
N ASP A 220 -33.90 9.86 2.47
CA ASP A 220 -35.29 10.34 2.50
C ASP A 220 -35.51 11.80 2.06
N GLY A 221 -34.46 12.48 1.56
CA GLY A 221 -34.52 13.89 1.11
C GLY A 221 -35.19 14.07 -0.24
N HIS A 222 -35.80 15.24 -0.43
CA HIS A 222 -36.34 15.66 -1.73
C HIS A 222 -35.22 16.16 -2.64
N SER A 223 -35.09 15.58 -3.83
CA SER A 223 -34.00 15.89 -4.77
C SER A 223 -33.91 17.37 -5.17
N ALA A 224 -35.04 18.11 -5.12
CA ALA A 224 -35.11 19.51 -5.54
C ALA A 224 -34.89 20.52 -4.40
N GLY A 225 -34.60 20.10 -3.16
CA GLY A 225 -34.44 21.07 -2.09
C GLY A 225 -34.17 20.52 -0.70
N ALA A 226 -34.07 21.43 0.25
CA ALA A 226 -33.69 21.17 1.65
C ALA A 226 -34.83 20.56 2.48
N ARG A 227 -35.48 19.52 2.00
CA ARG A 227 -36.57 18.84 2.68
C ARG A 227 -36.27 17.37 2.86
N ILE A 228 -36.77 16.80 3.96
CA ILE A 228 -36.73 15.37 4.26
C ILE A 228 -38.09 14.88 4.70
N THR A 229 -38.43 13.64 4.34
CA THR A 229 -39.64 12.98 4.82
C THR A 229 -39.26 12.06 5.99
N SER A 230 -39.94 12.20 7.13
CA SER A 230 -39.75 11.32 8.28
C SER A 230 -41.09 11.06 9.00
N ALA A 231 -41.35 9.80 9.30
CA ALA A 231 -42.58 9.40 10.04
C ALA A 231 -42.52 9.81 11.50
N THR A 232 -41.34 10.01 12.07
CA THR A 232 -41.11 10.38 13.48
C THR A 232 -40.13 11.55 13.57
N ASP A 233 -40.05 12.19 14.74
CA ASP A 233 -39.09 13.27 15.02
C ASP A 233 -37.65 12.76 15.27
N GLU A 234 -37.41 11.45 15.27
CA GLU A 234 -36.10 10.86 15.62
C GLU A 234 -35.00 11.30 14.65
N ILE A 235 -35.17 11.10 13.33
CA ILE A 235 -34.19 11.51 12.30
C ILE A 235 -34.03 13.04 12.29
N PRO A 236 -35.10 13.88 12.28
CA PRO A 236 -34.95 15.31 12.45
C PRO A 236 -34.16 15.73 13.69
N ALA A 237 -34.35 15.06 14.84
CA ALA A 237 -33.59 15.31 16.07
C ALA A 237 -32.08 14.95 15.91
N LEU A 238 -31.77 13.85 15.25
CA LEU A 238 -30.36 13.47 14.93
C LEU A 238 -29.69 14.45 13.95
N ILE A 239 -30.44 14.94 12.95
CA ILE A 239 -29.96 16.03 12.08
C ILE A 239 -29.69 17.30 12.89
N ALA A 240 -30.53 17.63 13.85
CA ALA A 240 -30.35 18.80 14.71
C ALA A 240 -29.06 18.72 15.55
N ARG A 241 -28.62 17.54 15.95
CA ARG A 241 -27.35 17.32 16.66
C ARG A 241 -26.12 17.67 15.81
N THR A 242 -26.24 17.75 14.49
CA THR A 242 -25.16 18.14 13.58
C THR A 242 -25.03 19.67 13.39
N GLY A 243 -25.70 20.47 14.21
CA GLY A 243 -25.65 21.94 14.09
C GLY A 243 -26.63 22.52 13.06
N LEU A 244 -27.63 21.75 12.65
CA LEU A 244 -28.69 22.18 11.72
C LEU A 244 -30.02 22.29 12.46
N ARG A 245 -31.04 22.90 11.86
CA ARG A 245 -32.38 22.93 12.33
C ARG A 245 -33.30 22.18 11.39
N ALA A 246 -34.05 21.17 11.90
CA ALA A 246 -35.10 20.50 11.17
C ALA A 246 -36.46 21.03 11.63
N GLN A 247 -37.18 21.75 10.78
CA GLN A 247 -38.47 22.36 11.10
C GLN A 247 -39.59 21.53 10.50
N ASN A 248 -40.51 21.04 11.35
CA ASN A 248 -41.72 20.35 10.92
C ASN A 248 -42.64 21.26 10.12
N ARG A 249 -43.11 20.78 8.96
CA ARG A 249 -44.03 21.49 8.05
C ARG A 249 -45.41 20.79 7.97
N GLY A 250 -45.62 19.78 8.78
CA GLY A 250 -46.81 18.91 8.73
C GLY A 250 -46.66 17.77 7.70
N ARG A 251 -47.53 16.76 7.80
CA ARG A 251 -47.56 15.60 6.89
C ARG A 251 -46.21 14.88 6.76
N MET A 252 -45.47 14.68 7.86
CA MET A 252 -44.16 14.01 7.92
C MET A 252 -43.06 14.76 7.11
N LEU A 253 -43.29 16.01 6.75
CA LEU A 253 -42.33 16.81 5.99
C LEU A 253 -41.56 17.77 6.91
N TYR A 254 -40.22 17.73 6.82
CA TYR A 254 -39.32 18.63 7.55
C TYR A 254 -38.50 19.44 6.58
N THR A 255 -38.29 20.73 6.89
CA THR A 255 -37.31 21.56 6.15
C THR A 255 -36.06 21.68 6.98
N ILE A 256 -34.89 21.38 6.35
CA ILE A 256 -33.60 21.52 7.00
C ILE A 256 -33.06 22.94 6.73
N GLN A 257 -32.61 23.58 7.78
CA GLN A 257 -32.11 24.98 7.76
C GLN A 257 -30.84 25.04 8.57
N LEU A 258 -29.96 26.02 8.22
CA LEU A 258 -28.83 26.40 9.07
C LEU A 258 -29.36 26.98 10.38
N LEU A 259 -28.62 26.77 11.48
CA LEU A 259 -28.92 27.48 12.73
C LEU A 259 -28.66 28.98 12.47
N GLU A 260 -29.69 29.80 12.72
CA GLU A 260 -29.52 31.24 12.75
C GLU A 260 -28.51 31.58 13.86
N ARG A 261 -27.55 32.46 13.58
CA ARG A 261 -26.74 33.09 14.65
C ARG A 261 -27.69 33.76 15.63
N GLU A 262 -27.27 33.80 16.90
CA GLU A 262 -28.04 34.29 18.05
C GLU A 262 -29.02 35.39 17.70
N SER A 263 -30.28 35.24 18.17
CA SER A 263 -31.33 36.22 18.04
C SER A 263 -30.85 37.56 18.57
N LEU A 264 -30.78 38.57 17.67
CA LEU A 264 -30.40 39.92 18.03
C LEU A 264 -31.47 40.51 18.93
N VAL A 265 -31.27 40.50 20.26
CA VAL A 265 -32.11 41.25 21.19
C VAL A 265 -31.80 42.74 21.00
N ARG A 266 -32.80 43.51 20.67
CA ARG A 266 -32.69 44.97 20.44
C ARG A 266 -33.80 45.72 21.15
N SER A 267 -33.52 46.97 21.52
CA SER A 267 -34.53 47.89 21.99
C SER A 267 -35.19 48.55 20.80
N CYS A 268 -36.51 48.63 20.79
CA CYS A 268 -37.30 49.29 19.74
C CYS A 268 -37.05 50.80 19.73
N GLU A 269 -36.60 51.32 18.60
CA GLU A 269 -36.34 52.79 18.46
C GLU A 269 -37.57 53.69 18.65
N VAL A 270 -38.76 53.13 18.63
CA VAL A 270 -40.03 53.85 18.79
C VAL A 270 -40.63 53.76 20.18
N CYS A 271 -40.58 52.58 20.82
CA CYS A 271 -41.25 52.38 22.09
C CYS A 271 -40.32 51.90 23.25
N GLY A 272 -39.03 51.69 22.96
CA GLY A 272 -38.04 51.29 23.93
C GLY A 272 -38.14 49.81 24.38
N ALA A 273 -39.16 49.06 23.97
CA ALA A 273 -39.32 47.67 24.35
C ALA A 273 -38.25 46.75 23.74
N GLU A 274 -37.68 45.85 24.52
CA GLU A 274 -36.81 44.80 24.02
C GLU A 274 -37.59 43.81 23.17
N PHE A 275 -37.03 43.51 22.01
CA PHE A 275 -37.59 42.50 21.11
C PHE A 275 -36.49 41.71 20.41
N VAL A 276 -36.83 40.56 19.98
CA VAL A 276 -35.93 39.71 19.17
C VAL A 276 -36.08 40.11 17.70
N ALA A 277 -35.07 40.82 17.19
CA ALA A 277 -35.03 41.21 15.80
C ALA A 277 -34.78 40.01 14.90
N ARG A 278 -35.63 39.79 13.90
CA ARG A 278 -35.46 38.73 12.89
C ARG A 278 -34.30 39.01 11.92
N HIS A 279 -33.82 40.27 11.95
CA HIS A 279 -32.82 40.74 11.00
C HIS A 279 -32.04 41.95 11.60
N PRO A 280 -30.73 42.14 11.32
CA PRO A 280 -29.95 43.29 11.84
C PRO A 280 -30.53 44.64 11.55
N ASN A 281 -31.32 44.82 10.48
CA ASN A 281 -31.93 46.09 10.08
C ASN A 281 -33.33 46.30 10.70
N VAL A 282 -33.89 45.36 11.47
CA VAL A 282 -35.16 45.54 12.12
C VAL A 282 -34.97 46.34 13.41
N ARG A 283 -35.42 47.60 13.38
CA ARG A 283 -35.26 48.56 14.47
C ARG A 283 -36.52 48.78 15.34
N THR A 284 -37.63 48.14 14.95
CA THR A 284 -38.92 48.27 15.65
C THR A 284 -39.53 46.92 15.97
N CYS A 285 -40.23 46.83 17.11
CA CYS A 285 -40.75 45.59 17.65
C CYS A 285 -41.96 44.97 16.89
N GLY A 286 -42.54 45.68 15.90
CA GLY A 286 -43.67 45.15 15.15
C GLY A 286 -44.40 46.13 14.25
N ARG A 287 -45.57 45.70 13.73
CA ARG A 287 -46.37 46.45 12.73
C ARG A 287 -46.83 47.83 13.21
N THR A 288 -46.97 48.00 14.52
CA THR A 288 -47.45 49.29 15.13
C THR A 288 -46.30 50.34 15.20
N CYS A 289 -45.07 49.91 15.40
CA CYS A 289 -43.89 50.78 15.51
C CYS A 289 -43.18 51.00 14.17
N GLY A 290 -43.25 50.03 13.25
CA GLY A 290 -42.62 50.09 11.94
C GLY A 290 -43.00 51.37 11.11
N PRO A 291 -44.29 51.73 10.94
CA PRO A 291 -44.71 52.89 10.18
C PRO A 291 -44.31 54.26 10.81
N LYS A 292 -44.01 54.28 12.13
CA LYS A 292 -43.60 55.49 12.87
C LYS A 292 -42.10 55.80 12.72
N ASN A 293 -41.32 54.91 12.22
CA ASN A 293 -39.88 55.12 12.00
C ASN A 293 -39.62 55.61 10.56
N LYS A 294 -40.08 56.81 10.25
CA LYS A 294 -39.87 57.47 8.93
C LYS A 294 -38.53 58.19 8.94
N GLY A 295 -37.47 57.60 8.35
CA GLY A 295 -36.24 58.33 8.10
C GLY A 295 -34.91 57.59 8.18
N ALA A 296 -34.90 56.31 8.54
CA ALA A 296 -33.66 55.57 8.54
C ALA A 296 -33.33 55.02 7.12
N HIS A 297 -32.33 55.56 6.47
CA HIS A 297 -31.69 54.87 5.33
C HIS A 297 -31.18 53.51 5.82
N PRO A 298 -31.35 52.45 5.04
CA PRO A 298 -30.81 51.15 5.42
C PRO A 298 -29.28 51.26 5.53
N GLU A 299 -28.73 51.05 6.73
CA GLU A 299 -27.29 50.94 6.92
C GLU A 299 -26.76 49.83 6.01
N ARG A 300 -25.66 50.13 5.30
CA ARG A 300 -24.94 49.12 4.57
C ARG A 300 -24.28 48.17 5.59
N LEU A 301 -24.76 46.95 5.66
CA LEU A 301 -24.18 45.89 6.49
C LEU A 301 -22.96 45.33 5.80
N SER A 302 -21.95 44.96 6.57
CA SER A 302 -20.83 44.16 6.05
C SER A 302 -21.19 42.70 6.13
N CYS A 303 -21.01 41.97 5.03
CA CYS A 303 -21.21 40.53 5.01
C CYS A 303 -20.21 39.82 5.97
N PRO A 304 -20.68 38.98 6.92
CA PRO A 304 -19.78 38.33 7.87
C PRO A 304 -18.81 37.35 7.22
N ASP A 305 -19.10 36.90 6.00
CA ASP A 305 -18.31 35.88 5.33
C ASP A 305 -17.26 36.49 4.36
N CYS A 306 -17.58 37.59 3.65
CA CYS A 306 -16.69 38.20 2.68
C CYS A 306 -16.35 39.67 2.92
N GLY A 307 -16.90 40.30 3.97
CA GLY A 307 -16.67 41.69 4.31
C GLY A 307 -17.35 42.69 3.35
N MET A 308 -17.94 42.27 2.24
CA MET A 308 -18.56 43.14 1.25
C MET A 308 -19.80 43.83 1.80
N PRO A 309 -19.98 45.15 1.54
CA PRO A 309 -21.17 45.83 1.97
C PRO A 309 -22.40 45.35 1.19
N TYR A 310 -23.51 45.14 1.88
CA TYR A 310 -24.79 44.76 1.26
C TYR A 310 -25.95 45.46 1.93
N SER A 311 -27.06 45.54 1.22
CA SER A 311 -28.33 46.08 1.72
C SER A 311 -29.41 44.99 1.51
N GLY A 312 -30.25 44.75 2.48
CA GLY A 312 -31.32 43.76 2.39
C GLY A 312 -31.63 43.09 3.71
N GLU A 313 -32.65 42.22 3.71
CA GLU A 313 -33.10 41.49 4.91
C GLU A 313 -32.34 40.22 5.21
N ALA A 314 -31.41 39.82 4.33
CA ALA A 314 -30.59 38.62 4.52
C ALA A 314 -29.45 38.87 5.52
N GLN A 315 -29.00 37.86 6.22
CA GLN A 315 -27.85 37.96 7.15
C GLN A 315 -26.50 38.03 6.45
N ARG A 316 -26.47 37.81 5.14
CA ARG A 316 -25.29 37.77 4.25
C ARG A 316 -25.57 38.50 2.94
N CYS A 317 -24.54 38.89 2.21
CA CYS A 317 -24.69 39.40 0.85
C CYS A 317 -25.30 38.34 -0.08
N ALA A 318 -25.92 38.74 -1.19
CA ALA A 318 -26.60 37.84 -2.10
C ALA A 318 -25.67 36.72 -2.64
N ALA A 319 -24.41 37.02 -2.90
CA ALA A 319 -23.44 36.07 -3.37
C ALA A 319 -23.13 34.98 -2.32
N CYS A 320 -22.78 35.35 -1.07
CA CYS A 320 -22.54 34.40 0.00
C CYS A 320 -23.79 33.62 0.41
N TYR A 321 -24.98 34.26 0.37
CA TYR A 321 -26.24 33.57 0.62
C TYR A 321 -26.52 32.50 -0.45
N ALA A 322 -26.23 32.80 -1.72
CA ALA A 322 -26.38 31.88 -2.82
C ALA A 322 -25.38 30.69 -2.74
N ASP A 323 -24.17 30.96 -2.22
CA ASP A 323 -23.10 29.97 -2.12
C ASP A 323 -23.22 29.06 -0.88
N HIS A 324 -23.48 29.61 0.30
CA HIS A 324 -23.53 28.84 1.55
C HIS A 324 -24.54 29.33 2.61
N GLY A 325 -25.38 30.27 2.25
CA GLY A 325 -26.39 30.86 3.17
C GLY A 325 -27.62 30.02 3.45
N SER A 326 -27.75 28.85 2.84
CA SER A 326 -28.86 27.92 3.06
C SER A 326 -28.44 26.48 2.88
N PHE A 327 -29.16 25.55 3.50
CA PHE A 327 -28.89 24.12 3.30
C PHE A 327 -29.03 23.69 1.83
N THR A 328 -29.95 24.29 1.07
CA THR A 328 -30.06 24.08 -0.38
C THR A 328 -28.80 24.54 -1.13
N ALA A 329 -28.19 25.66 -0.72
CA ALA A 329 -26.95 26.15 -1.29
C ALA A 329 -25.80 25.17 -1.01
N LEU A 330 -25.71 24.67 0.24
CA LEU A 330 -24.71 23.67 0.61
C LEU A 330 -24.85 22.37 -0.18
N LEU A 331 -26.08 21.89 -0.40
CA LEU A 331 -26.36 20.72 -1.24
C LEU A 331 -25.94 20.95 -2.70
N ARG A 332 -26.15 22.17 -3.22
CA ARG A 332 -25.68 22.54 -4.57
C ARG A 332 -24.17 22.57 -4.63
N LYS A 333 -23.49 23.14 -3.64
CA LYS A 333 -22.03 23.15 -3.52
C LYS A 333 -21.45 21.75 -3.42
N ALA A 334 -22.13 20.84 -2.70
CA ALA A 334 -21.78 19.43 -2.65
C ALA A 334 -22.08 18.66 -3.97
N GLY A 335 -22.76 19.29 -4.94
CA GLY A 335 -23.07 18.69 -6.25
C GLY A 335 -24.20 17.64 -6.22
N VAL A 336 -24.97 17.55 -5.13
CA VAL A 336 -25.96 16.47 -4.95
C VAL A 336 -27.41 16.91 -5.20
N LEU A 337 -27.65 18.20 -5.37
CA LEU A 337 -28.98 18.74 -5.61
C LEU A 337 -29.46 18.38 -7.03
N GLY A 338 -30.52 17.60 -7.15
CA GLY A 338 -31.03 17.08 -8.43
C GLY A 338 -30.37 15.78 -8.89
N ASP A 339 -29.18 15.43 -8.36
CA ASP A 339 -28.43 14.23 -8.72
C ASP A 339 -27.82 13.56 -7.47
N LYS A 340 -28.63 12.75 -6.78
CA LYS A 340 -28.25 12.11 -5.53
C LYS A 340 -27.12 11.09 -5.74
N HIS A 341 -25.97 11.33 -5.11
CA HIS A 341 -24.83 10.44 -4.99
C HIS A 341 -23.98 10.85 -3.77
N VAL A 342 -23.06 10.01 -3.33
CA VAL A 342 -22.06 10.40 -2.33
C VAL A 342 -20.89 11.10 -3.08
N PRO A 343 -20.62 12.39 -2.80
CA PRO A 343 -19.53 13.10 -3.48
C PRO A 343 -18.16 12.53 -3.13
N ALA A 344 -17.19 12.65 -4.06
CA ALA A 344 -15.84 12.13 -3.88
C ALA A 344 -15.15 12.67 -2.61
N ALA A 345 -15.35 13.94 -2.26
CA ALA A 345 -14.80 14.53 -1.04
C ALA A 345 -15.27 13.81 0.24
N TYR A 346 -16.49 13.28 0.26
CA TYR A 346 -17.02 12.50 1.38
C TYR A 346 -16.48 11.06 1.38
N LEU A 347 -16.26 10.48 0.21
CA LEU A 347 -15.66 9.13 0.10
C LEU A 347 -14.19 9.10 0.52
N ARG A 348 -13.51 10.24 0.47
CA ARG A 348 -12.11 10.43 0.88
C ARG A 348 -11.95 11.27 2.16
N ALA A 349 -13.03 11.45 2.92
CA ALA A 349 -13.01 12.07 4.25
C ALA A 349 -12.49 11.08 5.32
N SER A 350 -12.29 11.56 6.55
CA SER A 350 -11.85 10.71 7.67
C SER A 350 -12.82 9.54 7.91
N GLU A 351 -12.32 8.48 8.53
CA GLU A 351 -13.14 7.32 8.89
C GLU A 351 -14.38 7.73 9.70
N ALA A 352 -14.24 8.63 10.68
CA ALA A 352 -15.34 9.11 11.49
C ALA A 352 -16.42 9.79 10.64
N GLN A 353 -16.01 10.69 9.73
CA GLN A 353 -16.94 11.39 8.83
C GLN A 353 -17.66 10.42 7.88
N ARG A 354 -16.98 9.40 7.37
CA ARG A 354 -17.60 8.37 6.52
C ARG A 354 -18.57 7.47 7.31
N ARG A 355 -18.26 7.15 8.57
CA ARG A 355 -19.16 6.41 9.46
C ARG A 355 -20.43 7.20 9.76
N GLU A 356 -20.33 8.50 10.03
CA GLU A 356 -21.48 9.39 10.21
C GLU A 356 -22.38 9.46 8.97
N LEU A 357 -21.76 9.58 7.79
CA LEU A 357 -22.47 9.60 6.52
C LEU A 357 -23.24 8.29 6.28
N LEU A 358 -22.58 7.15 6.52
CA LEU A 358 -23.21 5.83 6.42
C LEU A 358 -24.36 5.67 7.41
N ALA A 359 -24.20 6.15 8.64
CA ALA A 359 -25.27 6.12 9.64
C ALA A 359 -26.51 6.89 9.18
N GLY A 360 -26.35 8.09 8.61
CA GLY A 360 -27.44 8.87 8.06
C GLY A 360 -28.18 8.17 6.92
N LEU A 361 -27.47 7.51 6.02
CA LEU A 361 -28.03 6.70 4.93
C LEU A 361 -28.79 5.46 5.47
N LEU A 362 -28.20 4.76 6.44
CA LEU A 362 -28.81 3.56 7.02
C LEU A 362 -30.01 3.87 7.92
N ASP A 363 -29.99 4.98 8.63
CA ASP A 363 -31.11 5.41 9.48
C ASP A 363 -32.35 5.71 8.66
N THR A 364 -32.20 6.18 7.43
CA THR A 364 -33.29 6.40 6.47
C THR A 364 -33.63 5.11 5.71
N ASP A 365 -32.87 4.79 4.68
CA ASP A 365 -33.14 3.70 3.72
C ASP A 365 -32.54 2.34 4.12
N GLY A 366 -31.87 2.25 5.27
CA GLY A 366 -31.26 1.01 5.74
C GLY A 366 -32.24 0.14 6.56
N THR A 367 -31.99 -1.16 6.55
CA THR A 367 -32.72 -2.18 7.29
C THR A 367 -31.80 -3.22 7.90
N VAL A 368 -32.13 -3.72 9.10
CA VAL A 368 -31.52 -4.90 9.70
C VAL A 368 -32.30 -6.13 9.27
N VAL A 369 -31.62 -7.12 8.65
CA VAL A 369 -32.25 -8.37 8.23
C VAL A 369 -32.38 -9.28 9.45
N LYS A 370 -33.61 -9.51 9.90
CA LYS A 370 -33.91 -10.36 11.06
C LYS A 370 -33.44 -11.79 10.85
N GLY A 371 -32.90 -12.41 11.89
CA GLY A 371 -32.38 -13.78 11.89
C GLY A 371 -30.99 -13.93 11.22
N VAL A 372 -30.47 -12.87 10.57
CA VAL A 372 -29.15 -12.86 9.92
C VAL A 372 -28.24 -11.77 10.50
N GLY A 373 -28.85 -10.66 10.97
CA GLY A 373 -28.15 -9.52 11.54
C GLY A 373 -27.33 -8.71 10.53
N SER A 374 -27.54 -8.92 9.21
CA SER A 374 -26.89 -8.11 8.17
C SER A 374 -27.61 -6.79 7.98
N CYS A 375 -26.85 -5.75 7.66
CA CYS A 375 -27.36 -4.45 7.25
C CYS A 375 -27.67 -4.46 5.75
N GLN A 376 -28.83 -3.95 5.37
CA GLN A 376 -29.25 -3.84 3.98
C GLN A 376 -29.61 -2.39 3.67
N PHE A 377 -29.09 -1.88 2.55
CA PHE A 377 -29.45 -0.60 1.95
C PHE A 377 -30.06 -0.84 0.57
N ALA A 378 -31.20 -0.23 0.25
CA ALA A 378 -31.90 -0.48 -0.99
C ALA A 378 -32.35 0.83 -1.66
N VAL A 379 -31.97 1.03 -2.91
CA VAL A 379 -32.25 2.26 -3.66
C VAL A 379 -32.43 1.99 -5.16
N THR A 380 -33.26 2.81 -5.83
CA THR A 380 -33.47 2.71 -7.29
C THR A 380 -32.48 3.55 -8.10
N ASN A 381 -31.84 4.54 -7.48
CA ASN A 381 -30.80 5.35 -8.13
C ASN A 381 -29.49 4.57 -8.17
N LYS A 382 -29.04 4.22 -9.38
CA LYS A 382 -27.80 3.45 -9.59
C LYS A 382 -26.56 4.23 -9.10
N LYS A 383 -26.47 5.53 -9.40
CA LYS A 383 -25.32 6.36 -9.03
C LYS A 383 -25.17 6.45 -7.50
N LEU A 384 -26.28 6.58 -6.77
CA LEU A 384 -26.28 6.55 -5.32
C LEU A 384 -25.91 5.15 -4.81
N ALA A 385 -26.43 4.06 -5.40
CA ALA A 385 -26.06 2.71 -5.03
C ALA A 385 -24.57 2.43 -5.20
N ASP A 386 -23.97 2.84 -6.34
CA ASP A 386 -22.55 2.64 -6.62
C ASP A 386 -21.66 3.44 -5.62
N SER A 387 -22.02 4.70 -5.31
CA SER A 387 -21.27 5.50 -4.37
C SER A 387 -21.43 5.06 -2.91
N VAL A 388 -22.61 4.54 -2.52
CA VAL A 388 -22.81 3.93 -1.19
C VAL A 388 -22.08 2.59 -1.06
N TYR A 389 -21.98 1.81 -2.15
CA TYR A 389 -21.15 0.62 -2.20
C TYR A 389 -19.69 0.95 -1.89
N GLU A 390 -19.13 1.95 -2.57
CA GLU A 390 -17.75 2.42 -2.32
C GLU A 390 -17.59 2.89 -0.86
N LEU A 391 -18.55 3.65 -0.32
CA LEU A 391 -18.54 4.09 1.08
C LEU A 391 -18.44 2.90 2.05
N ILE A 392 -19.27 1.87 1.86
CA ILE A 392 -19.29 0.67 2.71
C ILE A 392 -17.94 -0.08 2.63
N VAL A 393 -17.43 -0.28 1.41
CA VAL A 393 -16.16 -0.99 1.20
C VAL A 393 -14.97 -0.19 1.74
N SER A 394 -15.00 1.14 1.60
CA SER A 394 -13.95 2.04 2.13
C SER A 394 -13.85 2.03 3.66
N LEU A 395 -14.88 1.55 4.35
CA LEU A 395 -14.89 1.33 5.79
C LEU A 395 -14.47 -0.09 6.21
N GLY A 396 -13.95 -0.90 5.24
CA GLY A 396 -13.48 -2.25 5.49
C GLY A 396 -14.57 -3.33 5.50
N TYR A 397 -15.80 -3.00 5.20
CA TYR A 397 -16.90 -3.97 5.20
C TYR A 397 -16.99 -4.71 3.86
N ARG A 398 -17.16 -6.03 3.91
CA ARG A 398 -17.49 -6.82 2.73
C ARG A 398 -18.96 -6.56 2.36
N CYS A 399 -19.20 -6.04 1.17
CA CYS A 399 -20.52 -5.67 0.67
C CYS A 399 -20.90 -6.50 -0.57
N GLY A 400 -22.01 -7.22 -0.49
CA GLY A 400 -22.64 -7.87 -1.65
C GLY A 400 -23.61 -6.93 -2.33
N ARG A 401 -23.64 -6.91 -3.67
CA ARG A 401 -24.54 -6.10 -4.50
C ARG A 401 -25.46 -6.98 -5.32
N THR A 402 -26.76 -6.76 -5.23
CA THR A 402 -27.79 -7.43 -6.05
C THR A 402 -28.74 -6.42 -6.66
N ALA A 403 -29.30 -6.74 -7.81
CA ALA A 403 -30.27 -5.91 -8.50
C ALA A 403 -31.56 -6.72 -8.73
N LYS A 404 -32.70 -6.10 -8.38
CA LYS A 404 -34.02 -6.69 -8.58
C LYS A 404 -34.93 -5.71 -9.30
N ARG A 405 -35.81 -6.19 -10.17
CA ARG A 405 -36.86 -5.34 -10.74
C ARG A 405 -37.96 -5.09 -9.72
N VAL A 406 -38.40 -3.83 -9.61
CA VAL A 406 -39.50 -3.42 -8.73
C VAL A 406 -40.82 -3.58 -9.46
N ASN A 407 -41.78 -4.27 -8.82
CA ASN A 407 -43.17 -4.37 -9.26
C ASN A 407 -43.40 -4.74 -10.74
N GLY A 408 -42.72 -5.74 -11.26
CA GLY A 408 -43.08 -6.20 -12.59
C GLY A 408 -42.06 -7.01 -13.32
N ARG A 409 -42.54 -7.70 -14.35
CA ARG A 409 -41.73 -8.52 -15.26
C ARG A 409 -41.45 -7.80 -16.58
N THR A 410 -41.86 -6.53 -16.72
CA THR A 410 -41.71 -5.74 -17.93
C THR A 410 -40.43 -4.92 -17.93
N GLU A 411 -39.90 -4.57 -19.09
CA GLU A 411 -38.71 -3.74 -19.26
C GLU A 411 -38.86 -2.32 -18.69
N ALA A 412 -40.12 -1.82 -18.58
CA ALA A 412 -40.44 -0.50 -18.03
C ALA A 412 -40.36 -0.42 -16.50
N SER A 413 -40.19 -1.54 -15.78
CA SER A 413 -40.12 -1.51 -14.31
C SER A 413 -38.74 -1.04 -13.81
N SER A 414 -38.71 -0.19 -12.76
CA SER A 414 -37.48 0.30 -12.14
C SER A 414 -36.63 -0.84 -11.58
N THR A 415 -35.31 -0.70 -11.66
CA THR A 415 -34.36 -1.60 -10.99
C THR A 415 -34.08 -1.08 -9.59
N CYS A 416 -34.21 -1.93 -8.58
CA CYS A 416 -33.78 -1.67 -7.22
C CYS A 416 -32.39 -2.33 -6.98
N TYR A 417 -31.44 -1.55 -6.56
CA TYR A 417 -30.11 -1.99 -6.17
C TYR A 417 -30.09 -2.21 -4.67
N ILE A 418 -29.67 -3.39 -4.25
CA ILE A 418 -29.65 -3.82 -2.85
C ILE A 418 -28.19 -4.10 -2.47
N LEU A 419 -27.71 -3.39 -1.46
CA LEU A 419 -26.39 -3.57 -0.85
C LEU A 419 -26.57 -4.27 0.48
N ASN A 420 -25.85 -5.37 0.71
CA ASN A 420 -25.88 -6.15 1.93
C ASN A 420 -24.47 -6.28 2.51
N PHE A 421 -24.30 -5.97 3.78
CA PHE A 421 -23.06 -6.18 4.50
C PHE A 421 -23.32 -6.59 5.95
N SER A 422 -22.34 -7.23 6.59
CA SER A 422 -22.41 -7.62 8.00
C SER A 422 -21.25 -7.03 8.75
N THR A 423 -21.51 -6.47 9.92
CA THR A 423 -20.52 -5.88 10.81
C THR A 423 -20.91 -6.07 12.26
N THR A 424 -19.93 -5.99 13.15
CA THR A 424 -20.13 -5.90 14.61
C THR A 424 -20.12 -4.46 15.11
N ASP A 425 -19.83 -3.48 14.25
CA ASP A 425 -19.79 -2.07 14.60
C ASP A 425 -21.19 -1.48 14.71
N ASP A 426 -21.34 -0.45 15.52
CA ASP A 426 -22.58 0.31 15.62
C ASP A 426 -22.69 1.28 14.45
N VAL A 427 -23.40 0.88 13.39
CA VAL A 427 -23.56 1.64 12.15
C VAL A 427 -24.86 2.44 12.06
N PHE A 428 -25.71 2.39 13.07
CA PHE A 428 -26.95 3.15 13.17
C PHE A 428 -26.88 4.15 14.33
N TRP A 429 -27.35 5.37 14.12
CA TRP A 429 -27.59 6.33 15.20
C TRP A 429 -29.02 6.26 15.71
N LEU A 430 -29.97 5.80 14.89
CA LEU A 430 -31.37 5.59 15.25
C LEU A 430 -31.49 4.43 16.25
N GLU A 431 -31.88 4.73 17.51
CA GLU A 431 -31.81 3.79 18.63
C GLU A 431 -32.50 2.46 18.37
N ARG A 432 -33.72 2.49 17.79
CA ARG A 432 -34.49 1.26 17.49
C ARG A 432 -33.78 0.36 16.48
N LYS A 433 -33.05 0.93 15.48
CA LYS A 433 -32.28 0.16 14.50
C LYS A 433 -30.97 -0.33 15.11
N ARG A 434 -30.32 0.49 15.94
CA ARG A 434 -29.11 0.15 16.67
C ARG A 434 -29.36 -1.02 17.63
N ALA A 435 -30.38 -0.95 18.43
CA ALA A 435 -30.78 -2.01 19.37
C ALA A 435 -31.09 -3.32 18.63
N LEU A 436 -31.87 -3.25 17.54
CA LEU A 436 -32.18 -4.43 16.71
C LEU A 436 -30.88 -5.03 16.09
N HIS A 437 -29.97 -4.19 15.57
CA HIS A 437 -28.73 -4.66 15.03
C HIS A 437 -27.85 -5.31 16.11
N ALA A 438 -27.74 -4.70 17.27
CA ALA A 438 -27.00 -5.26 18.41
C ALA A 438 -27.52 -6.63 18.86
N GLN A 439 -28.83 -6.85 18.77
CA GLN A 439 -29.48 -8.12 19.10
C GLN A 439 -29.26 -9.19 18.05
N GLU A 440 -29.27 -8.83 16.75
CA GLU A 440 -29.31 -9.76 15.63
C GLU A 440 -27.90 -10.02 15.05
N ARG A 441 -26.93 -9.12 15.27
CA ARG A 441 -25.58 -9.20 14.67
C ARG A 441 -24.84 -10.47 15.11
N PRO A 442 -24.07 -11.11 14.22
CA PRO A 442 -23.35 -12.33 14.55
C PRO A 442 -22.27 -12.08 15.61
N ALA A 443 -22.16 -12.96 16.59
CA ALA A 443 -21.13 -12.89 17.64
C ALA A 443 -19.74 -13.20 17.14
N ASP A 444 -19.59 -13.90 15.98
CA ASP A 444 -18.31 -14.32 15.41
C ASP A 444 -17.87 -13.39 14.27
N THR A 445 -16.80 -12.63 14.53
CA THR A 445 -16.16 -11.73 13.57
C THR A 445 -15.34 -12.45 12.50
N ARG A 446 -14.96 -13.71 12.70
CA ARG A 446 -14.08 -14.45 11.78
C ARG A 446 -14.67 -14.60 10.38
N ARG A 447 -15.99 -14.82 10.28
CA ARG A 447 -16.67 -14.93 8.97
C ARG A 447 -16.90 -13.59 8.30
N THR A 448 -17.15 -12.52 9.06
CA THR A 448 -17.39 -11.18 8.52
C THR A 448 -16.11 -10.51 8.03
N GLY A 449 -14.94 -10.85 8.61
CA GLY A 449 -13.63 -10.32 8.25
C GLY A 449 -12.96 -11.02 7.05
N GLN A 450 -13.63 -11.94 6.37
CA GLN A 450 -13.05 -12.78 5.31
C GLN A 450 -13.88 -12.73 4.02
N ARG A 451 -13.19 -12.73 2.87
CA ARG A 451 -13.74 -12.87 1.53
C ARG A 451 -13.31 -14.22 0.96
N TYR A 452 -14.27 -15.13 0.70
CA TYR A 452 -13.98 -16.47 0.18
C TYR A 452 -13.80 -16.43 -1.33
N VAL A 453 -12.80 -17.13 -1.84
CA VAL A 453 -12.64 -17.37 -3.27
C VAL A 453 -13.64 -18.47 -3.67
N THR A 454 -14.60 -18.14 -4.53
CA THR A 454 -15.71 -19.03 -4.90
C THR A 454 -15.58 -19.61 -6.28
N ALA A 455 -14.88 -18.92 -7.18
CA ALA A 455 -14.64 -19.37 -8.56
C ALA A 455 -13.27 -18.86 -9.02
N ILE A 456 -12.56 -19.66 -9.79
CA ILE A 456 -11.39 -19.23 -10.57
C ILE A 456 -11.58 -19.85 -11.96
N ARG A 457 -11.57 -19.01 -13.01
CA ARG A 457 -11.82 -19.42 -14.37
C ARG A 457 -10.68 -18.96 -15.27
N PRO A 458 -10.02 -19.87 -16.02
CA PRO A 458 -9.09 -19.46 -17.07
C PRO A 458 -9.82 -18.59 -18.10
N ILE A 459 -9.17 -17.52 -18.54
CA ILE A 459 -9.66 -16.62 -19.59
C ILE A 459 -8.58 -16.45 -20.65
N GLU A 460 -8.96 -15.92 -21.82
CA GLU A 460 -7.97 -15.47 -22.81
C GLU A 460 -7.00 -14.47 -22.18
N SER A 461 -5.74 -14.49 -22.63
CA SER A 461 -4.72 -13.59 -22.14
C SER A 461 -5.11 -12.14 -22.39
N VAL A 462 -5.11 -11.33 -21.35
CA VAL A 462 -5.30 -9.89 -21.44
C VAL A 462 -3.99 -9.18 -21.05
N PRO A 463 -3.78 -7.94 -21.51
CA PRO A 463 -2.65 -7.13 -21.04
C PRO A 463 -2.70 -6.94 -19.52
N VAL A 464 -1.59 -7.23 -18.83
CA VAL A 464 -1.49 -7.15 -17.38
C VAL A 464 -0.28 -6.34 -16.97
N ARG A 465 -0.30 -5.77 -15.76
CA ARG A 465 0.78 -4.96 -15.19
C ARG A 465 0.90 -5.22 -13.70
N CYS A 466 2.09 -4.99 -13.14
CA CYS A 466 2.36 -5.10 -11.71
C CYS A 466 2.92 -3.77 -11.18
N VAL A 467 2.55 -3.43 -9.96
CA VAL A 467 3.15 -2.34 -9.19
C VAL A 467 3.75 -2.87 -7.90
N GLN A 468 4.73 -2.14 -7.38
CA GLN A 468 5.34 -2.36 -6.08
C GLN A 468 5.06 -1.14 -5.20
N VAL A 469 4.75 -1.38 -3.95
CA VAL A 469 4.46 -0.35 -2.93
C VAL A 469 5.49 -0.40 -1.80
N ASP A 470 5.66 0.70 -1.08
CA ASP A 470 6.69 0.91 -0.05
C ASP A 470 6.32 0.41 1.35
N ASN A 471 5.10 -0.12 1.56
CA ASN A 471 4.73 -0.66 2.86
C ASN A 471 5.37 -2.03 3.14
N ASP A 472 5.57 -2.35 4.43
CA ASP A 472 6.28 -3.53 4.92
C ASP A 472 5.62 -4.87 4.49
N GLU A 473 4.32 -4.88 4.28
CA GLU A 473 3.59 -6.09 3.86
C GLU A 473 3.61 -6.28 2.34
N HIS A 474 4.04 -5.26 1.58
CA HIS A 474 3.97 -5.22 0.12
C HIS A 474 2.56 -5.55 -0.42
N LEU A 475 1.55 -5.17 0.35
CA LEU A 475 0.15 -5.32 0.01
C LEU A 475 -0.41 -3.97 -0.42
N TYR A 476 -1.22 -4.00 -1.47
CA TYR A 476 -2.04 -2.86 -1.88
C TYR A 476 -3.45 -3.31 -2.21
N LEU A 477 -4.40 -2.38 -2.19
CA LEU A 477 -5.79 -2.66 -2.48
C LEU A 477 -6.06 -2.61 -3.98
N ALA A 478 -6.76 -3.60 -4.51
CA ALA A 478 -7.14 -3.70 -5.92
C ALA A 478 -8.61 -4.11 -6.09
N GLY A 479 -9.20 -3.69 -7.22
CA GLY A 479 -10.60 -3.92 -7.56
C GLY A 479 -11.56 -2.99 -6.83
N GLU A 480 -12.80 -2.86 -7.34
CA GLU A 480 -13.87 -2.05 -6.71
C GLU A 480 -14.15 -2.45 -5.25
N SER A 481 -13.83 -3.68 -4.88
CA SER A 481 -14.03 -4.24 -3.54
C SER A 481 -12.81 -4.07 -2.62
N MET A 482 -11.76 -3.36 -3.05
CA MET A 482 -10.55 -3.06 -2.26
C MET A 482 -9.93 -4.33 -1.65
N ILE A 483 -9.44 -5.26 -2.49
CA ILE A 483 -8.91 -6.56 -2.09
C ILE A 483 -7.38 -6.49 -1.96
N PRO A 484 -6.76 -6.90 -0.82
CA PRO A 484 -5.30 -6.89 -0.65
C PRO A 484 -4.55 -7.90 -1.52
N THR A 485 -3.40 -7.51 -2.10
CA THR A 485 -2.53 -8.30 -3.01
C THR A 485 -1.02 -8.03 -2.80
N HIS A 486 -0.06 -8.94 -3.14
CA HIS A 486 1.34 -9.03 -2.59
C HIS A 486 2.56 -8.99 -3.57
N ASN A 487 3.88 -8.73 -3.05
CA ASN A 487 5.20 -8.73 -3.77
C ASN A 487 6.45 -9.33 -2.98
N SER A 488 7.73 -9.73 -3.53
CA SER A 488 8.77 -10.68 -2.95
C SER A 488 10.30 -10.44 -3.09
N THR A 489 11.23 -11.29 -2.42
CA THR A 489 12.66 -11.05 -2.10
C THR A 489 13.64 -12.24 -2.24
N LEU A 490 14.95 -12.07 -2.72
CA LEU A 490 16.06 -13.06 -2.78
C LEU A 490 17.35 -12.67 -2.02
N ALA A 491 17.71 -11.38 -1.90
CA ALA A 491 19.02 -10.91 -1.42
C ALA A 491 19.41 -11.31 0.00
N LEU A 492 18.44 -11.62 0.80
CA LEU A 492 18.63 -11.88 2.23
C LEU A 492 19.37 -13.19 2.52
N ASP A 493 19.34 -14.16 1.59
CA ASP A 493 19.98 -15.47 1.79
C ASP A 493 21.49 -15.38 1.81
N PHE A 494 22.10 -14.50 1.00
CA PHE A 494 23.55 -14.28 1.05
C PHE A 494 24.00 -13.64 2.37
N ALA A 495 23.27 -12.62 2.84
CA ALA A 495 23.57 -11.98 4.11
C ALA A 495 23.39 -12.96 5.31
N ARG A 496 22.37 -13.80 5.25
CA ARG A 496 22.08 -14.85 6.20
C ARG A 496 23.21 -15.88 6.28
N ALA A 497 23.68 -16.37 5.12
CA ALA A 497 24.75 -17.34 5.07
C ALA A 497 26.05 -16.76 5.66
N ALA A 498 26.46 -15.57 5.24
CA ALA A 498 27.68 -14.94 5.73
C ALA A 498 27.63 -14.65 7.22
N ALA A 499 26.60 -13.97 7.71
CA ALA A 499 26.55 -13.51 9.11
C ALA A 499 26.11 -14.60 10.10
N ILE A 500 25.03 -15.36 9.80
CA ILE A 500 24.46 -16.30 10.78
C ILE A 500 25.18 -17.67 10.72
N LYS A 501 25.42 -18.20 9.52
CA LYS A 501 26.07 -19.53 9.41
C LYS A 501 27.58 -19.47 9.60
N HIS A 502 28.23 -18.42 9.09
CA HIS A 502 29.69 -18.31 9.04
C HIS A 502 30.29 -17.21 9.91
N ASN A 503 29.46 -16.53 10.72
CA ASN A 503 29.87 -15.49 11.68
C ASN A 503 30.74 -14.39 11.06
N ARG A 504 30.44 -13.97 9.81
CA ARG A 504 31.16 -12.92 9.07
C ARG A 504 30.43 -11.57 9.26
N PRO A 505 31.07 -10.54 9.84
CA PRO A 505 30.44 -9.23 10.00
C PRO A 505 29.95 -8.68 8.67
N THR A 506 28.63 -8.54 8.54
CA THR A 506 27.94 -8.15 7.31
C THR A 506 27.01 -6.99 7.57
N ILE A 507 26.98 -6.00 6.67
CA ILE A 507 25.96 -4.95 6.65
C ILE A 507 25.01 -5.16 5.48
N PHE A 508 23.70 -5.04 5.76
CA PHE A 508 22.63 -5.09 4.78
C PHE A 508 21.94 -3.71 4.73
N PHE A 509 22.14 -3.00 3.61
CA PHE A 509 21.41 -1.77 3.34
C PHE A 509 20.12 -2.12 2.62
N SER A 510 19.01 -1.89 3.30
CA SER A 510 17.67 -2.11 2.75
C SER A 510 17.05 -0.77 2.40
N LEU A 511 16.96 -0.48 1.12
CA LEU A 511 16.28 0.72 0.62
C LEU A 511 14.81 0.45 0.35
N GLU A 512 14.38 -0.81 0.48
CA GLU A 512 13.03 -1.29 0.17
C GLU A 512 12.28 -1.80 1.41
N MET A 513 12.95 -2.53 2.32
CA MET A 513 12.30 -3.21 3.45
C MET A 513 12.73 -2.66 4.81
N GLY A 514 11.79 -2.54 5.76
CA GLY A 514 12.10 -2.19 7.14
C GLY A 514 12.84 -3.29 7.90
N ARG A 515 13.64 -2.92 8.92
CA ARG A 515 14.46 -3.84 9.73
C ARG A 515 13.65 -4.94 10.42
N SER A 516 12.42 -4.67 10.85
CA SER A 516 11.53 -5.65 11.48
C SER A 516 11.10 -6.76 10.52
N GLU A 517 10.84 -6.41 9.26
CA GLU A 517 10.51 -7.35 8.20
C GLU A 517 11.69 -8.27 7.88
N ILE A 518 12.89 -7.70 7.74
CA ILE A 518 14.12 -8.45 7.51
C ILE A 518 14.38 -9.44 8.66
N ALA A 519 14.21 -8.99 9.90
CA ALA A 519 14.37 -9.84 11.08
C ALA A 519 13.37 -11.02 11.07
N MET A 520 12.09 -10.78 10.72
CA MET A 520 11.08 -11.84 10.61
C MET A 520 11.43 -12.85 9.50
N ARG A 521 11.91 -12.39 8.34
CA ARG A 521 12.34 -13.28 7.25
C ARG A 521 13.54 -14.11 7.63
N LEU A 522 14.52 -13.54 8.33
CA LEU A 522 15.68 -14.27 8.87
C LEU A 522 15.25 -15.36 9.87
N MET A 523 14.36 -15.01 10.81
CA MET A 523 13.81 -16.00 11.76
C MET A 523 13.04 -17.13 11.04
N SER A 524 12.25 -16.79 10.03
CA SER A 524 11.51 -17.77 9.21
C SER A 524 12.45 -18.69 8.45
N ALA A 525 13.47 -18.13 7.81
CA ALA A 525 14.44 -18.88 7.01
C ALA A 525 15.33 -19.81 7.87
N GLU A 526 15.79 -19.33 9.04
CA GLU A 526 16.66 -20.10 9.96
C GLU A 526 15.89 -21.13 10.78
N GLY A 527 14.70 -20.77 11.25
CA GLY A 527 13.86 -21.67 12.05
C GLY A 527 13.03 -22.65 11.24
N ALA A 528 12.98 -22.50 9.91
CA ALA A 528 12.02 -23.21 9.06
C ALA A 528 10.57 -23.09 9.60
N VAL A 529 10.23 -21.93 10.16
CA VAL A 529 8.89 -21.57 10.60
C VAL A 529 8.25 -20.72 9.50
N PRO A 530 7.04 -21.07 9.03
CA PRO A 530 6.42 -20.29 7.96
C PRO A 530 6.31 -18.80 8.32
N LEU A 531 6.85 -17.93 7.47
CA LEU A 531 6.90 -16.49 7.71
C LEU A 531 5.52 -15.90 8.06
N GLN A 532 4.49 -16.45 7.45
CA GLN A 532 3.12 -16.03 7.70
C GLN A 532 2.59 -16.42 9.07
N SER A 533 2.97 -17.58 9.61
CA SER A 533 2.61 -17.96 10.97
C SER A 533 3.20 -16.99 11.98
N MET A 534 4.43 -16.51 11.72
CA MET A 534 5.09 -15.49 12.55
C MET A 534 4.36 -14.14 12.50
N ARG A 535 4.01 -13.66 11.30
CA ARG A 535 3.32 -12.37 11.11
C ARG A 535 1.92 -12.34 11.73
N LYS A 536 1.21 -13.47 11.75
CA LYS A 536 -0.15 -13.57 12.27
C LYS A 536 -0.22 -13.89 13.76
N GLY A 537 0.90 -14.17 14.39
CA GLY A 537 0.93 -14.69 15.77
C GLY A 537 0.22 -16.04 15.92
N SER A 538 -0.01 -16.77 14.80
CA SER A 538 -0.62 -18.09 14.79
C SER A 538 0.44 -19.21 14.90
N LEU A 539 1.36 -19.05 15.85
CA LEU A 539 2.45 -19.97 16.15
C LEU A 539 1.96 -21.03 17.15
N ASP A 540 2.27 -22.28 16.88
CA ASP A 540 2.06 -23.34 17.87
C ASP A 540 3.21 -23.40 18.90
N SER A 541 3.11 -24.27 19.90
CA SER A 541 4.14 -24.41 20.94
C SER A 541 5.49 -24.89 20.39
N ARG A 542 5.50 -25.61 19.27
CA ARG A 542 6.73 -26.05 18.59
C ARG A 542 7.37 -24.90 17.85
N ASP A 543 6.57 -24.12 17.14
CA ASP A 543 7.01 -22.92 16.44
C ASP A 543 7.67 -21.94 17.42
N TRP A 544 7.06 -21.68 18.57
CA TRP A 544 7.61 -20.84 19.63
C TRP A 544 8.93 -21.37 20.18
N THR A 545 9.03 -22.68 20.41
CA THR A 545 10.28 -23.31 20.87
C THR A 545 11.38 -23.16 19.81
N THR A 546 11.02 -23.34 18.53
CA THR A 546 11.96 -23.19 17.41
C THR A 546 12.40 -21.74 17.26
N ILE A 547 11.49 -20.77 17.35
CA ILE A 547 11.82 -19.33 17.31
C ILE A 547 12.73 -18.97 18.48
N ALA A 548 12.45 -19.44 19.69
CA ALA A 548 13.26 -19.18 20.86
C ALA A 548 14.69 -19.70 20.71
N SER A 549 14.87 -20.92 20.19
CA SER A 549 16.18 -21.51 19.92
C SER A 549 16.92 -20.79 18.78
N THR A 550 16.19 -20.39 17.74
CA THR A 550 16.73 -19.66 16.58
C THR A 550 17.14 -18.23 16.97
N ARG A 551 16.39 -17.59 17.87
CA ARG A 551 16.68 -16.24 18.36
C ARG A 551 18.09 -16.14 18.97
N GLY A 552 18.56 -17.13 19.72
CA GLY A 552 19.92 -17.13 20.25
C GLY A 552 20.97 -17.01 19.15
N ARG A 553 20.87 -17.85 18.11
CA ARG A 553 21.79 -17.84 16.97
C ARG A 553 21.75 -16.53 16.16
N ILE A 554 20.58 -15.94 16.00
CA ILE A 554 20.42 -14.68 15.24
C ILE A 554 20.91 -13.49 16.05
N ASN A 555 20.67 -13.45 17.38
CA ASN A 555 21.11 -12.34 18.23
C ASN A 555 22.63 -12.22 18.30
N ASP A 556 23.34 -13.35 18.25
CA ASP A 556 24.81 -13.38 18.31
C ASP A 556 25.47 -13.17 16.94
N ALA A 557 24.67 -13.19 15.85
CA ALA A 557 25.16 -13.01 14.50
C ALA A 557 25.59 -11.57 14.22
N PRO A 558 26.77 -11.34 13.64
CA PRO A 558 27.27 -10.00 13.33
C PRO A 558 26.62 -9.43 12.04
N LEU A 559 25.29 -9.40 11.98
CA LEU A 559 24.50 -8.79 10.91
C LEU A 559 23.98 -7.43 11.31
N TYR A 560 24.36 -6.42 10.57
CA TYR A 560 23.93 -5.03 10.76
C TYR A 560 22.94 -4.67 9.66
N ILE A 561 21.78 -4.13 10.03
CA ILE A 561 20.72 -3.76 9.08
C ILE A 561 20.54 -2.24 9.16
N ASP A 562 20.58 -1.59 8.01
CA ASP A 562 20.29 -0.17 7.86
C ASP A 562 19.14 0.02 6.88
N ASP A 563 17.99 0.48 7.36
CA ASP A 563 16.75 0.72 6.63
C ASP A 563 16.45 2.21 6.47
N SER A 564 17.48 3.06 6.51
CA SER A 564 17.33 4.50 6.31
C SER A 564 16.86 4.81 4.88
N PRO A 565 15.77 5.57 4.67
CA PRO A 565 15.30 5.92 3.33
C PRO A 565 16.25 6.91 2.65
N ASN A 566 16.28 6.92 1.32
CA ASN A 566 17.03 7.88 0.48
C ASN A 566 18.54 7.98 0.79
N MET A 567 19.20 6.86 1.04
CA MET A 567 20.64 6.83 1.33
C MET A 567 21.48 7.25 0.15
N THR A 568 22.47 8.12 0.42
CA THR A 568 23.47 8.54 -0.53
C THR A 568 24.71 7.64 -0.47
N LEU A 569 25.50 7.58 -1.56
CA LEU A 569 26.78 6.87 -1.59
C LEU A 569 27.76 7.31 -0.49
N VAL A 570 27.77 8.60 -0.17
CA VAL A 570 28.63 9.17 0.87
C VAL A 570 28.27 8.60 2.24
N GLU A 571 27.00 8.49 2.54
CA GLU A 571 26.51 7.91 3.82
C GLU A 571 26.83 6.41 3.90
N ILE A 572 26.58 5.64 2.83
CA ILE A 572 26.92 4.21 2.77
C ILE A 572 28.42 4.02 3.03
N ARG A 573 29.27 4.80 2.35
CA ARG A 573 30.74 4.74 2.51
C ARG A 573 31.16 5.07 3.96
N ALA A 574 30.61 6.13 4.55
CA ALA A 574 30.91 6.53 5.93
C ALA A 574 30.50 5.45 6.94
N LYS A 575 29.29 4.88 6.80
CA LYS A 575 28.80 3.81 7.66
C LYS A 575 29.63 2.53 7.54
N CYS A 576 29.99 2.13 6.30
CA CYS A 576 30.84 0.97 6.05
C CYS A 576 32.25 1.13 6.66
N ARG A 577 32.91 2.31 6.50
CA ARG A 577 34.19 2.61 7.11
C ARG A 577 34.13 2.51 8.64
N LYS A 578 33.10 3.10 9.25
CA LYS A 578 32.89 3.04 10.71
C LYS A 578 32.72 1.60 11.21
N LEU A 579 31.97 0.77 10.49
CA LEU A 579 31.79 -0.64 10.83
C LEU A 579 33.08 -1.46 10.57
N LYS A 580 33.83 -1.16 9.51
CA LYS A 580 35.11 -1.82 9.26
C LYS A 580 36.10 -1.59 10.39
N GLN A 581 36.20 -0.36 10.91
CA GLN A 581 37.05 -0.03 12.05
C GLN A 581 36.57 -0.65 13.38
N ARG A 582 35.23 -0.69 13.61
CA ARG A 582 34.68 -1.11 14.88
C ARG A 582 34.59 -2.61 15.06
N VAL A 583 34.21 -3.33 14.01
CA VAL A 583 33.86 -4.77 14.08
C VAL A 583 34.54 -5.60 13.00
N GLY A 584 35.39 -5.02 12.18
CA GLY A 584 36.06 -5.74 11.09
C GLY A 584 35.10 -6.18 9.99
N LEU A 585 34.24 -5.26 9.49
CA LEU A 585 33.28 -5.54 8.42
C LEU A 585 33.88 -6.38 7.29
N GLN A 586 33.20 -7.44 6.87
CA GLN A 586 33.67 -8.38 5.86
C GLN A 586 32.80 -8.42 4.60
N MET A 587 31.51 -8.07 4.67
CA MET A 587 30.61 -8.06 3.51
C MET A 587 29.61 -6.91 3.55
N VAL A 588 29.27 -6.37 2.38
CA VAL A 588 28.25 -5.35 2.20
C VAL A 588 27.20 -5.86 1.21
N VAL A 589 25.93 -5.73 1.54
CA VAL A 589 24.79 -6.04 0.66
C VAL A 589 23.92 -4.82 0.51
N ILE A 590 23.51 -4.49 -0.72
CA ILE A 590 22.68 -3.31 -1.06
C ILE A 590 21.48 -3.77 -1.86
N ASP A 591 20.30 -3.54 -1.33
CA ASP A 591 19.01 -3.90 -1.91
C ASP A 591 18.17 -2.62 -2.16
N TYR A 592 18.10 -2.09 -3.39
CA TYR A 592 18.77 -2.38 -4.66
C TYR A 592 19.26 -1.08 -5.31
N LEU A 593 20.18 -1.16 -6.29
CA LEU A 593 20.88 -0.01 -6.88
C LEU A 593 19.96 1.11 -7.39
N GLN A 594 18.84 0.75 -7.99
CA GLN A 594 17.92 1.71 -8.59
C GLN A 594 17.08 2.50 -7.56
N LEU A 595 17.19 2.27 -6.26
CA LEU A 595 16.58 3.11 -5.20
C LEU A 595 17.57 4.11 -4.60
N MET A 596 18.85 4.03 -4.92
CA MET A 596 19.84 4.99 -4.44
C MET A 596 19.65 6.36 -5.10
N THR A 597 20.02 7.42 -4.38
CA THR A 597 19.98 8.82 -4.87
C THR A 597 21.37 9.41 -4.87
N SER A 598 21.72 10.18 -5.91
CA SER A 598 23.05 10.83 -6.00
C SER A 598 23.17 12.07 -5.11
N GLY A 599 22.05 12.60 -4.61
CA GLY A 599 22.01 13.90 -3.90
C GLY A 599 22.35 15.10 -4.78
N LYS A 600 22.52 14.90 -6.11
CA LYS A 600 22.82 15.96 -7.09
C LYS A 600 21.79 15.89 -8.24
N ARG A 601 21.52 17.00 -8.90
CA ARG A 601 20.76 17.00 -10.17
C ARG A 601 21.61 16.32 -11.25
N VAL A 602 21.17 15.18 -11.74
CA VAL A 602 21.80 14.41 -12.82
C VAL A 602 20.88 14.45 -14.05
N GLU A 603 21.47 14.53 -15.26
CA GLU A 603 20.71 14.69 -16.51
C GLU A 603 19.93 13.42 -16.91
N SER A 604 20.36 12.24 -16.46
CA SER A 604 19.65 10.98 -16.74
C SER A 604 19.86 9.93 -15.64
N ARG A 605 18.85 9.08 -15.42
CA ARG A 605 18.90 7.94 -14.50
C ARG A 605 20.03 6.96 -14.83
N GLN A 606 20.36 6.83 -16.10
CA GLN A 606 21.41 5.97 -16.61
C GLN A 606 22.81 6.41 -16.16
N GLN A 607 23.07 7.73 -16.13
CA GLN A 607 24.31 8.29 -15.60
C GLN A 607 24.43 8.07 -14.10
N GLU A 608 23.33 8.23 -13.36
CA GLU A 608 23.26 8.04 -11.91
C GLU A 608 23.60 6.60 -11.53
N VAL A 609 23.02 5.61 -12.21
CA VAL A 609 23.31 4.18 -11.98
C VAL A 609 24.78 3.86 -12.34
N SER A 610 25.34 4.51 -13.35
CA SER A 610 26.75 4.37 -13.73
C SER A 610 27.70 4.90 -12.66
N GLU A 611 27.38 6.05 -12.07
CA GLU A 611 28.15 6.60 -10.93
C GLU A 611 28.09 5.66 -9.72
N PHE A 612 26.92 5.09 -9.42
CA PHE A 612 26.75 4.14 -8.30
C PHE A 612 27.58 2.89 -8.51
N SER A 613 27.51 2.27 -9.69
CA SER A 613 28.28 1.08 -10.03
C SER A 613 29.78 1.29 -9.78
N ARG A 614 30.33 2.36 -10.38
CA ARG A 614 31.74 2.70 -10.23
C ARG A 614 32.12 2.98 -8.78
N ALA A 615 31.28 3.73 -8.05
CA ALA A 615 31.55 4.08 -6.65
C ALA A 615 31.51 2.86 -5.73
N LEU A 616 30.61 1.90 -5.97
CA LEU A 616 30.53 0.65 -5.19
C LEU A 616 31.72 -0.27 -5.50
N LYS A 617 32.21 -0.30 -6.75
CA LYS A 617 33.45 -1.00 -7.08
C LYS A 617 34.64 -0.39 -6.37
N LEU A 618 34.73 0.94 -6.29
CA LEU A 618 35.77 1.62 -5.52
C LEU A 618 35.66 1.34 -4.02
N LEU A 619 34.41 1.33 -3.48
CA LEU A 619 34.15 0.98 -2.08
C LEU A 619 34.63 -0.44 -1.74
N ALA A 620 34.33 -1.41 -2.59
CA ALA A 620 34.81 -2.79 -2.42
C ALA A 620 36.35 -2.86 -2.33
N LYS A 621 37.05 -2.18 -3.26
CA LYS A 621 38.52 -2.10 -3.27
C LYS A 621 39.10 -1.37 -2.06
N GLU A 622 38.48 -0.24 -1.65
CA GLU A 622 38.92 0.56 -0.51
C GLU A 622 38.82 -0.22 0.82
N LEU A 623 37.70 -0.87 1.04
CA LEU A 623 37.42 -1.58 2.29
C LEU A 623 37.97 -3.02 2.29
N GLN A 624 38.45 -3.51 1.14
CA GLN A 624 38.85 -4.91 0.98
C GLN A 624 37.75 -5.88 1.46
N VAL A 625 36.52 -5.68 0.96
CA VAL A 625 35.36 -6.55 1.22
C VAL A 625 34.56 -6.78 -0.06
N PRO A 626 33.90 -7.93 -0.24
CA PRO A 626 32.92 -8.10 -1.30
C PRO A 626 31.71 -7.18 -1.07
N VAL A 627 31.25 -6.54 -2.14
CA VAL A 627 30.03 -5.73 -2.19
C VAL A 627 29.03 -6.40 -3.12
N ILE A 628 27.93 -6.87 -2.58
CA ILE A 628 26.81 -7.44 -3.34
C ILE A 628 25.79 -6.31 -3.59
N ALA A 629 25.52 -6.04 -4.86
CA ALA A 629 24.54 -5.07 -5.29
C ALA A 629 23.43 -5.75 -6.07
N LEU A 630 22.18 -5.56 -5.65
CA LEU A 630 21.03 -6.07 -6.40
C LEU A 630 20.70 -5.14 -7.57
N SER A 631 20.27 -5.72 -8.68
CA SER A 631 19.86 -5.00 -9.88
C SER A 631 18.65 -5.63 -10.54
N GLN A 632 17.86 -4.82 -11.23
CA GLN A 632 16.75 -5.31 -12.03
C GLN A 632 17.18 -5.57 -13.47
N LEU A 633 16.65 -6.65 -14.08
CA LEU A 633 16.84 -6.98 -15.50
C LEU A 633 15.78 -6.30 -16.38
N ASN A 634 16.16 -5.96 -17.63
CA ASN A 634 15.24 -5.53 -18.67
C ASN A 634 14.37 -6.71 -19.17
N ARG A 635 13.54 -6.49 -20.22
CA ARG A 635 12.63 -7.52 -20.77
C ARG A 635 13.24 -8.46 -21.81
N GLY A 636 14.50 -8.31 -22.13
CA GLY A 636 15.16 -9.16 -23.11
C GLY A 636 14.90 -10.65 -22.94
N PRO A 637 14.94 -11.21 -21.71
CA PRO A 637 14.67 -12.63 -21.47
C PRO A 637 13.28 -13.09 -21.92
N GLU A 638 12.24 -12.25 -21.78
CA GLU A 638 10.88 -12.62 -22.12
C GLU A 638 10.64 -12.81 -23.62
N GLN A 639 11.46 -12.16 -24.46
CA GLN A 639 11.39 -12.23 -25.91
C GLN A 639 12.16 -13.43 -26.51
N ARG A 640 13.01 -14.10 -25.70
CA ARG A 640 13.76 -15.27 -26.13
C ARG A 640 12.96 -16.55 -25.99
N ALA A 641 13.25 -17.53 -26.85
CA ALA A 641 12.59 -18.83 -26.81
C ALA A 641 12.86 -19.59 -25.49
N ASP A 642 14.09 -19.49 -24.96
CA ASP A 642 14.52 -20.18 -23.75
C ASP A 642 14.25 -19.40 -22.46
N LYS A 643 13.74 -18.16 -22.56
CA LYS A 643 13.43 -17.25 -21.43
C LYS A 643 14.60 -17.01 -20.45
N LYS A 644 15.81 -17.46 -20.79
CA LYS A 644 16.98 -17.32 -19.92
C LYS A 644 17.55 -15.91 -19.95
N PRO A 645 17.87 -15.31 -18.79
CA PRO A 645 18.50 -14.00 -18.73
C PRO A 645 19.95 -14.04 -19.23
N ALA A 646 20.38 -12.95 -19.86
CA ALA A 646 21.78 -12.73 -20.29
C ALA A 646 22.31 -11.41 -19.70
N ILE A 647 23.61 -11.20 -19.73
CA ILE A 647 24.25 -9.97 -19.18
C ILE A 647 23.68 -8.71 -19.86
N SER A 648 23.40 -8.77 -21.16
CA SER A 648 22.79 -7.66 -21.94
C SER A 648 21.40 -7.23 -21.44
N ASP A 649 20.79 -8.02 -20.56
CA ASP A 649 19.49 -7.71 -19.96
C ASP A 649 19.59 -6.86 -18.69
N LEU A 650 20.78 -6.53 -18.22
CA LEU A 650 20.98 -5.56 -17.16
C LEU A 650 20.45 -4.19 -17.63
N ARG A 651 19.39 -3.71 -17.01
CA ARG A 651 18.67 -2.49 -17.39
C ARG A 651 19.51 -1.25 -17.12
N GLU A 652 19.56 -0.34 -18.11
CA GLU A 652 20.14 1.02 -18.00
C GLU A 652 21.64 1.10 -17.73
N SER A 653 22.43 0.02 -17.91
CA SER A 653 23.82 0.07 -17.47
C SER A 653 24.76 -0.93 -18.15
N GLY A 654 25.22 -0.60 -19.34
CA GLY A 654 26.50 -1.15 -19.84
C GLY A 654 27.66 -0.94 -18.86
N SER A 655 27.56 0.03 -17.95
CA SER A 655 28.54 0.31 -16.89
C SER A 655 28.51 -0.71 -15.74
N ILE A 656 27.35 -1.19 -15.30
CA ILE A 656 27.27 -2.27 -14.29
C ILE A 656 27.96 -3.53 -14.83
N GLU A 657 27.73 -3.86 -16.10
CA GLU A 657 28.41 -4.97 -16.75
C GLU A 657 29.94 -4.77 -16.73
N GLN A 658 30.43 -3.57 -17.01
CA GLN A 658 31.89 -3.29 -17.05
C GLN A 658 32.51 -3.32 -15.65
N ASP A 659 31.89 -2.72 -14.66
CA ASP A 659 32.43 -2.55 -13.30
C ASP A 659 32.37 -3.82 -12.45
N ALA A 660 31.33 -4.66 -12.62
CA ALA A 660 31.17 -5.88 -11.86
C ALA A 660 32.25 -6.91 -12.13
N ASP A 661 32.78 -7.54 -11.11
CA ASP A 661 33.66 -8.69 -11.20
C ASP A 661 32.92 -9.99 -11.43
N MET A 662 31.73 -10.09 -10.87
CA MET A 662 30.82 -11.22 -11.02
C MET A 662 29.40 -10.72 -11.25
N VAL A 663 28.67 -11.39 -12.14
CA VAL A 663 27.24 -11.15 -12.40
C VAL A 663 26.52 -12.50 -12.27
N ILE A 664 25.58 -12.55 -11.33
CA ILE A 664 24.71 -13.70 -11.07
C ILE A 664 23.29 -13.31 -11.51
N LEU A 665 22.75 -14.06 -12.48
CA LEU A 665 21.39 -13.86 -12.96
C LEU A 665 20.48 -14.94 -12.37
N LEU A 666 19.40 -14.53 -11.71
CA LEU A 666 18.42 -15.45 -11.19
C LEU A 666 17.40 -15.79 -12.28
N HIS A 667 17.25 -17.09 -12.55
CA HIS A 667 16.24 -17.63 -13.45
C HIS A 667 15.39 -18.69 -12.72
N ARG A 668 14.09 -18.65 -12.95
CA ARG A 668 13.15 -19.67 -12.46
C ARG A 668 12.25 -20.06 -13.63
N GLU A 669 12.44 -21.26 -14.15
CA GLU A 669 11.67 -21.78 -15.29
C GLU A 669 10.17 -21.83 -14.94
N ALA A 670 9.83 -22.28 -13.73
CA ALA A 670 8.45 -22.28 -13.24
C ALA A 670 7.78 -20.89 -13.18
N ALA A 671 8.53 -19.80 -13.30
CA ALA A 671 7.97 -18.45 -13.43
C ALA A 671 7.51 -18.13 -14.86
N TYR A 672 7.94 -18.90 -15.85
CA TYR A 672 7.59 -18.75 -17.26
C TYR A 672 6.78 -19.94 -17.80
N GLU A 673 7.08 -21.16 -17.35
CA GLU A 673 6.44 -22.42 -17.75
C GLU A 673 5.89 -23.14 -16.52
N LYS A 674 4.56 -23.19 -16.41
CA LYS A 674 3.86 -23.67 -15.21
C LYS A 674 3.94 -25.17 -14.99
N ASP A 675 3.97 -25.91 -16.09
CA ASP A 675 4.06 -27.38 -16.08
C ASP A 675 5.51 -27.86 -16.16
N SER A 676 6.46 -26.93 -15.90
CA SER A 676 7.87 -27.30 -15.83
C SER A 676 8.08 -28.37 -14.77
N PRO A 677 8.73 -29.47 -15.10
CA PRO A 677 9.13 -30.49 -14.13
C PRO A 677 10.07 -29.92 -13.07
N ARG A 678 10.63 -28.70 -13.28
CA ARG A 678 11.51 -27.96 -12.39
C ARG A 678 10.77 -27.01 -11.43
N ALA A 679 9.48 -27.28 -11.14
CA ALA A 679 8.71 -26.50 -10.18
C ALA A 679 9.34 -26.57 -8.79
N GLY A 680 9.70 -25.41 -8.22
CA GLY A 680 10.44 -25.33 -6.94
C GLY A 680 11.95 -25.20 -7.07
N GLU A 681 12.50 -25.20 -8.30
CA GLU A 681 13.90 -24.94 -8.59
C GLU A 681 14.13 -23.50 -9.03
N ALA A 682 15.38 -23.06 -8.87
CA ALA A 682 15.86 -21.79 -9.41
C ALA A 682 17.31 -21.95 -9.88
N ASP A 683 17.64 -21.33 -11.00
CA ASP A 683 18.99 -21.31 -11.54
C ASP A 683 19.70 -19.99 -11.15
N LEU A 684 20.84 -20.11 -10.51
CA LEU A 684 21.81 -19.04 -10.31
C LEU A 684 22.82 -19.10 -11.44
N ILE A 685 22.62 -18.29 -12.48
CA ILE A 685 23.47 -18.27 -13.68
C ILE A 685 24.61 -17.29 -13.43
N VAL A 686 25.83 -17.79 -13.24
CA VAL A 686 27.03 -16.96 -13.18
C VAL A 686 27.41 -16.57 -14.59
N ALA A 687 26.86 -15.45 -15.04
CA ALA A 687 27.00 -15.00 -16.43
C ALA A 687 28.28 -14.23 -16.71
N LYS A 688 28.92 -13.69 -15.68
CA LYS A 688 30.26 -13.08 -15.72
C LYS A 688 31.03 -13.46 -14.47
N HIS A 689 32.31 -13.84 -14.65
CA HIS A 689 33.25 -14.07 -13.56
C HIS A 689 34.66 -13.71 -14.03
N ARG A 690 35.21 -12.60 -13.52
CA ARG A 690 36.54 -12.12 -13.97
C ARG A 690 37.68 -13.08 -13.61
N ASN A 691 37.56 -13.76 -12.47
CA ASN A 691 38.66 -14.56 -11.90
C ASN A 691 38.34 -16.07 -11.90
N GLY A 692 37.31 -16.53 -12.63
CA GLY A 692 36.92 -17.93 -12.66
C GLY A 692 35.96 -18.29 -13.79
N PRO A 693 35.46 -19.52 -13.82
CA PRO A 693 34.54 -19.99 -14.85
C PRO A 693 33.14 -19.40 -14.68
N THR A 694 32.37 -19.47 -15.74
CA THR A 694 30.94 -19.18 -15.77
C THR A 694 30.16 -20.49 -15.87
N ASP A 695 29.13 -20.66 -15.06
CA ASP A 695 28.29 -21.85 -15.04
C ASP A 695 26.92 -21.54 -14.42
N THR A 696 26.02 -22.52 -14.40
CA THR A 696 24.70 -22.42 -13.81
C THR A 696 24.57 -23.37 -12.61
N VAL A 697 24.22 -22.84 -11.46
CA VAL A 697 23.98 -23.57 -10.23
C VAL A 697 22.48 -23.65 -9.95
N THR A 698 21.91 -24.84 -9.90
CA THR A 698 20.48 -25.03 -9.56
C THR A 698 20.32 -25.16 -8.05
N VAL A 699 19.33 -24.44 -7.51
CA VAL A 699 18.99 -24.39 -6.07
C VAL A 699 17.49 -24.59 -5.88
N ALA A 700 17.08 -25.09 -4.72
CA ALA A 700 15.68 -25.24 -4.35
C ALA A 700 15.11 -23.91 -3.81
N PHE A 701 13.93 -23.52 -4.28
CA PHE A 701 13.18 -22.37 -3.81
C PHE A 701 12.09 -22.76 -2.83
N GLN A 702 12.23 -22.40 -1.57
CA GLN A 702 11.27 -22.64 -0.48
C GLN A 702 10.53 -21.33 -0.11
N GLY A 703 9.58 -20.93 -0.96
CA GLY A 703 8.90 -19.63 -0.82
C GLY A 703 8.16 -19.42 0.50
N HIS A 704 7.65 -20.49 1.13
CA HIS A 704 6.96 -20.42 2.43
C HIS A 704 7.89 -20.09 3.60
N PHE A 705 9.19 -20.38 3.48
CA PHE A 705 10.23 -19.97 4.42
C PHE A 705 11.03 -18.74 3.95
N SER A 706 10.64 -18.15 2.84
CA SER A 706 11.36 -17.00 2.24
C SER A 706 12.85 -17.28 2.02
N ARG A 707 13.23 -18.48 1.54
CA ARG A 707 14.64 -18.85 1.35
C ARG A 707 14.88 -19.68 0.10
N PHE A 708 16.15 -19.64 -0.35
CA PHE A 708 16.73 -20.60 -1.26
C PHE A 708 17.66 -21.56 -0.48
N THR A 709 17.84 -22.78 -0.96
CA THR A 709 18.71 -23.80 -0.35
C THR A 709 19.27 -24.70 -1.44
N ASP A 710 20.35 -25.42 -1.14
CA ASP A 710 20.86 -26.44 -2.05
C ASP A 710 19.82 -27.53 -2.33
N MET A 711 19.92 -28.15 -3.50
CA MET A 711 19.11 -29.32 -3.84
C MET A 711 19.48 -30.51 -2.92
N ALA A 712 18.51 -31.37 -2.62
CA ALA A 712 18.76 -32.56 -1.83
C ALA A 712 19.72 -33.52 -2.60
N PRO A 713 20.70 -34.18 -1.92
CA PRO A 713 21.53 -35.14 -2.56
C PRO A 713 20.67 -36.32 -3.06
N GLY A 714 20.51 -36.48 -4.37
CA GLY A 714 19.75 -37.60 -4.97
C GLY A 714 18.78 -37.20 -6.10
N ASP A 715 18.53 -35.92 -6.33
CA ASP A 715 17.58 -35.44 -7.36
C ASP A 715 18.24 -35.15 -8.73
N PHE A 716 19.41 -35.70 -8.97
CA PHE A 716 20.04 -35.65 -10.30
C PHE A 716 19.66 -36.91 -11.08
N GLY A 717 18.49 -36.85 -11.75
CA GLY A 717 18.03 -37.80 -12.72
C GLY A 717 18.01 -37.20 -14.13
#